data_51eaeea800447897dcb6b2e71a2db330
#
_entry.id   51eaeea800447897dcb6b2e71a2db330
#
_cell.length_a   1.000
_cell.length_b   1.000
_cell.length_c   1.000
_cell.angle_alpha   90.00
_cell.angle_beta   90.00
_cell.angle_gamma   90.00
#
_symmetry.space_group_name_H-M   'P 1'
#
loop_
_entity.id
_entity.type
_entity.pdbx_description
1 polymer ?
#
loop_
_entity_poly.entity_id
_entity_poly.type
_entity_poly.pdbx_seq_one_letter_code
_entity_poly.pdbx_strand_id
1 'polypeptide(L)'
;MADELSTMPYFVTWPQIHSAIAKDEGMERQIQSLLSRMTLEEKVGQMIQPDFREVTPEEVTRYKIGSVLNGGGGWPGNNKHASAADWARQADTYWQAAEAGFEGRGYRIPFMWATDAVHGHNNVFAATLFPHNIGLGAARDPGLIYRIGQVTAREVAATGLDWTFAPTVAVPRDDRWGRTYEGYSEDPAIVYHYAGEMVRGLQGSATDLRGQRHVISNVKHFVGDGGTLNGVDRGQNFYSEEDLRNLHAVGYFSGLDAGAQVVMASFNSWHNELNRDVLPEDGVEYNGKLHGSRYLLTDVLKGKMGFDGLVVSDWNGHSEIAGCTMGSCLPAVLAGVDIFMVTARKDWMEFRQSLLDGVASRQIPISRIDDAVTRILRVKMRAGLWEKPMPSARELAGKQGELGAVTHKALAREAVRKSLVLLKNEGRILPLSRQSRVLVAGSAANDLGKQVGGWSLTWQGSENGRGDFPGAQSVLDAVTATVGADHVQVSTGSGELTGAKPDVAILVMGEDPYAEWFGDIPDNKTLAYGDLKSSYHEDLLTLKRLKAAGIPVVTVLFSGRPLYVNEELNLSSAFVAAWLPGTEGEGITDLLFRDAKGKVAHDFQGRLSFSWPFSKCATTINRTPTHIPGWQRPAFEQDPAGEYAPLFPYGYGLSYGKPSPVAARVSNLNTLTLDKRTFGCNESDPAKLSAADKVLELFGPKAGEEHRLRMGDASNWTGTEVSGNSVTEMTFIKVQPIDYLRQQDARAVTFLGADKPGIDSGATIQLQTTQVKGADRRTYLKGESELQVTLRVQQAPAGDMTLGLQCGWPCGKSIEIAPALRQLPPQKWVTLSLPLRCLEEGMDFAKVNTPFILGTSGQARIDMATVRWVPASLLGASGEVVRLDCQGRLSR
;
A
#
# COMPACT_ATOMS: atom_id res chain seq x y z
N MET A 1 30.26 -10.89 -7.96
CA MET A 1 29.09 -9.99 -7.91
C MET A 1 28.02 -10.45 -6.91
N ALA A 2 27.65 -11.73 -6.80
CA ALA A 2 26.67 -12.16 -5.78
C ALA A 2 27.16 -12.01 -4.32
N ASP A 3 28.44 -12.13 -4.06
CA ASP A 3 29.02 -11.98 -2.70
C ASP A 3 29.14 -10.52 -2.25
N GLU A 4 29.34 -9.58 -3.16
CA GLU A 4 29.50 -8.14 -2.81
C GLU A 4 28.21 -7.51 -2.29
N LEU A 5 27.03 -7.96 -2.77
CA LEU A 5 25.74 -7.44 -2.34
C LEU A 5 25.27 -8.01 -0.99
N SER A 6 25.97 -8.99 -0.43
CA SER A 6 25.64 -9.57 0.88
C SER A 6 26.43 -8.94 2.04
N THR A 7 27.27 -7.95 1.76
CA THR A 7 28.10 -7.26 2.74
C THR A 7 27.80 -5.78 2.77
N MET A 8 27.79 -5.19 3.95
CA MET A 8 27.67 -3.75 4.19
C MET A 8 28.40 -3.39 5.47
N PRO A 9 28.72 -2.09 5.68
CA PRO A 9 29.34 -1.64 6.93
C PRO A 9 28.39 -1.80 8.13
N TYR A 10 28.97 -2.08 9.30
CA TYR A 10 28.29 -1.91 10.58
C TYR A 10 28.49 -0.47 11.06
N PHE A 11 27.41 0.19 11.44
CA PHE A 11 27.41 1.57 11.90
C PHE A 11 27.26 1.61 13.42
N VAL A 12 28.36 1.89 14.14
CA VAL A 12 28.37 2.02 15.59
C VAL A 12 27.54 3.22 16.05
N THR A 13 27.56 4.31 15.28
CA THR A 13 26.79 5.54 15.49
C THR A 13 26.06 5.91 14.19
N TRP A 14 25.13 6.84 14.27
CA TRP A 14 24.53 7.43 13.08
C TRP A 14 25.60 8.07 12.21
N PRO A 15 25.77 7.64 10.94
CA PRO A 15 26.83 8.15 10.09
C PRO A 15 26.57 9.59 9.64
N GLN A 16 27.64 10.35 9.46
CA GLN A 16 27.57 11.63 8.76
C GLN A 16 27.34 11.38 7.27
N ILE A 17 26.37 12.06 6.67
CA ILE A 17 26.08 11.97 5.24
C ILE A 17 27.06 12.85 4.44
N HIS A 18 27.58 12.27 3.37
CA HIS A 18 28.46 12.95 2.40
C HIS A 18 27.74 13.05 1.05
N SER A 19 26.72 13.91 1.00
CA SER A 19 25.87 14.06 -0.16
C SER A 19 26.65 14.38 -1.44
N ALA A 20 26.37 13.62 -2.51
CA ALA A 20 26.90 13.88 -3.86
C ALA A 20 26.46 15.26 -4.41
N ILE A 21 25.39 15.84 -3.85
CA ILE A 21 24.94 17.20 -4.17
C ILE A 21 25.35 18.10 -3.01
N ALA A 22 26.52 18.68 -3.12
CA ALA A 22 27.11 19.52 -2.08
C ALA A 22 26.33 20.83 -1.85
N LYS A 23 26.50 21.39 -0.67
CA LYS A 23 26.00 22.71 -0.32
C LYS A 23 26.72 23.79 -1.13
N ASP A 24 25.96 24.73 -1.68
CA ASP A 24 26.47 25.84 -2.47
C ASP A 24 26.28 27.15 -1.69
N GLU A 25 27.37 27.82 -1.33
CA GLU A 25 27.36 29.07 -0.53
C GLU A 25 26.66 30.22 -1.26
N GLY A 26 26.74 30.27 -2.58
CA GLY A 26 26.03 31.25 -3.39
C GLY A 26 24.51 31.05 -3.33
N MET A 27 24.08 29.81 -3.46
CA MET A 27 22.68 29.42 -3.31
C MET A 27 22.18 29.72 -1.89
N GLU A 28 22.94 29.40 -0.85
CA GLU A 28 22.55 29.68 0.53
C GLU A 28 22.34 31.18 0.78
N ARG A 29 23.20 32.04 0.23
CA ARG A 29 23.01 33.49 0.33
C ARG A 29 21.74 33.96 -0.39
N GLN A 30 21.39 33.36 -1.56
CA GLN A 30 20.15 33.66 -2.25
C GLN A 30 18.94 33.21 -1.44
N ILE A 31 18.98 32.03 -0.82
CA ILE A 31 17.94 31.54 0.08
C ILE A 31 17.70 32.49 1.23
N GLN A 32 18.76 32.94 1.93
CA GLN A 32 18.65 33.88 3.04
C GLN A 32 18.07 35.23 2.60
N SER A 33 18.47 35.72 1.42
CA SER A 33 17.88 36.92 0.82
C SER A 33 16.39 36.79 0.53
N LEU A 34 15.95 35.65 -0.01
CA LEU A 34 14.53 35.37 -0.23
C LEU A 34 13.78 35.27 1.09
N LEU A 35 14.30 34.47 2.01
CA LEU A 35 13.66 34.18 3.31
C LEU A 35 13.42 35.48 4.11
N SER A 36 14.36 36.42 4.09
CA SER A 36 14.24 37.73 4.78
C SER A 36 13.15 38.64 4.20
N ARG A 37 12.74 38.41 2.96
CA ARG A 37 11.72 39.19 2.23
C ARG A 37 10.32 38.56 2.28
N MET A 38 10.26 37.27 2.65
CA MET A 38 8.99 36.53 2.71
C MET A 38 8.19 36.89 3.96
N THR A 39 6.88 37.09 3.79
CA THR A 39 5.96 37.19 4.93
C THR A 39 5.73 35.82 5.57
N LEU A 40 5.14 35.79 6.76
CA LEU A 40 4.81 34.55 7.45
C LEU A 40 3.83 33.70 6.61
N GLU A 41 2.83 34.33 6.01
CA GLU A 41 1.83 33.65 5.17
C GLU A 41 2.48 33.00 3.94
N GLU A 42 3.44 33.67 3.31
CA GLU A 42 4.21 33.14 2.18
C GLU A 42 5.07 31.94 2.60
N LYS A 43 5.68 32.01 3.78
CA LYS A 43 6.47 30.90 4.36
C LYS A 43 5.59 29.71 4.65
N VAL A 44 4.47 29.91 5.33
CA VAL A 44 3.53 28.85 5.69
C VAL A 44 2.93 28.19 4.44
N GLY A 45 2.61 28.97 3.39
CA GLY A 45 2.13 28.42 2.12
C GLY A 45 3.09 27.44 1.47
N GLN A 46 4.43 27.64 1.66
CA GLN A 46 5.42 26.69 1.12
C GLN A 46 5.47 25.36 1.88
N MET A 47 4.99 25.32 3.12
CA MET A 47 4.97 24.13 3.97
C MET A 47 3.71 23.24 3.74
N ILE A 48 2.75 23.69 2.96
CA ILE A 48 1.48 22.98 2.72
C ILE A 48 1.53 22.29 1.35
N GLN A 49 1.17 20.99 1.33
CA GLN A 49 1.08 20.18 0.12
C GLN A 49 -0.27 19.46 0.07
N PRO A 50 -1.29 20.04 -0.54
CA PRO A 50 -2.60 19.42 -0.73
C PRO A 50 -2.58 18.41 -1.89
N ASP A 51 -3.57 17.52 -1.92
CA ASP A 51 -3.90 16.79 -3.15
C ASP A 51 -4.31 17.80 -4.24
N PHE A 52 -3.81 17.62 -5.46
CA PHE A 52 -4.04 18.56 -6.55
C PHE A 52 -5.53 18.75 -6.90
N ARG A 53 -6.38 17.79 -6.54
CA ARG A 53 -7.83 17.84 -6.75
C ARG A 53 -8.54 18.68 -5.68
N GLU A 54 -7.88 18.96 -4.56
CA GLU A 54 -8.41 19.61 -3.36
C GLU A 54 -7.89 21.06 -3.18
N VAL A 55 -7.27 21.61 -4.22
CA VAL A 55 -6.80 23.00 -4.26
C VAL A 55 -7.01 23.61 -5.63
N THR A 56 -7.55 24.83 -5.66
CA THR A 56 -7.74 25.55 -6.92
C THR A 56 -6.52 26.41 -7.27
N PRO A 57 -6.33 26.78 -8.55
CA PRO A 57 -5.27 27.72 -8.95
C PRO A 57 -5.35 29.07 -8.20
N GLU A 58 -6.54 29.59 -7.97
CA GLU A 58 -6.76 30.83 -7.23
C GLU A 58 -6.32 30.71 -5.77
N GLU A 59 -6.50 29.52 -5.17
CA GLU A 59 -6.01 29.21 -3.82
C GLU A 59 -4.49 29.08 -3.77
N VAL A 60 -3.88 28.47 -4.79
CA VAL A 60 -2.41 28.45 -4.93
C VAL A 60 -1.87 29.89 -4.99
N THR A 61 -2.45 30.74 -5.83
CA THR A 61 -2.10 32.16 -5.91
C THR A 61 -2.28 32.88 -4.57
N ARG A 62 -3.46 32.73 -3.95
CA ARG A 62 -3.86 33.45 -2.73
C ARG A 62 -3.02 33.04 -1.53
N TYR A 63 -2.85 31.72 -1.31
CA TYR A 63 -2.23 31.17 -0.10
C TYR A 63 -0.75 30.82 -0.29
N LYS A 64 -0.19 31.06 -1.48
CA LYS A 64 1.23 30.83 -1.81
C LYS A 64 1.63 29.34 -1.65
N ILE A 65 0.70 28.44 -1.95
CA ILE A 65 0.93 27.01 -1.87
C ILE A 65 2.14 26.64 -2.74
N GLY A 66 3.13 26.01 -2.14
CA GLY A 66 4.43 25.75 -2.79
C GLY A 66 4.53 24.45 -3.57
N SER A 67 3.62 23.51 -3.31
CA SER A 67 3.59 22.21 -3.96
C SER A 67 2.22 21.54 -3.86
N VAL A 68 1.97 20.60 -4.77
CA VAL A 68 0.86 19.63 -4.68
C VAL A 68 1.38 18.22 -4.84
N LEU A 69 0.53 17.26 -4.54
CA LEU A 69 0.78 15.86 -4.81
C LEU A 69 -0.45 15.23 -5.50
N ASN A 70 -0.23 14.07 -6.12
CA ASN A 70 -1.27 13.10 -6.40
C ASN A 70 -0.89 11.77 -5.78
N GLY A 71 -1.86 11.14 -5.12
CA GLY A 71 -1.77 9.74 -4.74
C GLY A 71 -2.26 8.83 -5.87
N GLY A 72 -2.21 7.53 -5.66
CA GLY A 72 -2.76 6.56 -6.60
C GLY A 72 -4.26 6.83 -6.85
N GLY A 73 -4.66 6.87 -8.12
CA GLY A 73 -6.06 7.14 -8.50
C GLY A 73 -6.42 8.62 -8.66
N GLY A 74 -5.43 9.51 -8.71
CA GLY A 74 -5.62 10.93 -9.03
C GLY A 74 -5.09 11.28 -10.43
N TRP A 75 -5.96 11.77 -11.34
CA TRP A 75 -5.58 12.10 -12.72
C TRP A 75 -6.15 13.45 -13.17
N PRO A 76 -5.49 14.17 -14.08
CA PRO A 76 -6.02 15.39 -14.69
C PRO A 76 -7.43 15.19 -15.24
N GLY A 77 -8.35 16.11 -14.87
CA GLY A 77 -9.73 16.03 -15.31
C GLY A 77 -10.48 14.77 -14.83
N ASN A 78 -10.00 14.09 -13.81
CA ASN A 78 -10.47 12.78 -13.36
C ASN A 78 -10.47 11.71 -14.48
N ASN A 79 -9.59 11.87 -15.47
CA ASN A 79 -9.45 10.97 -16.60
C ASN A 79 -8.30 9.99 -16.35
N LYS A 80 -8.62 8.73 -16.04
CA LYS A 80 -7.65 7.64 -15.83
C LYS A 80 -6.67 7.47 -16.99
N HIS A 81 -7.11 7.80 -18.21
CA HIS A 81 -6.31 7.72 -19.43
C HIS A 81 -5.74 9.08 -19.86
N ALA A 82 -5.55 10.00 -18.93
CA ALA A 82 -4.95 11.30 -19.22
C ALA A 82 -3.57 11.12 -19.92
N SER A 83 -3.38 11.84 -21.03
CA SER A 83 -2.14 11.80 -21.78
C SER A 83 -1.01 12.59 -21.09
N ALA A 84 0.23 12.35 -21.48
CA ALA A 84 1.37 13.15 -21.03
C ALA A 84 1.14 14.66 -21.19
N ALA A 85 0.46 15.06 -22.28
CA ALA A 85 0.12 16.45 -22.52
C ALA A 85 -0.97 16.98 -21.58
N ASP A 86 -1.93 16.14 -21.16
CA ASP A 86 -2.94 16.53 -20.17
C ASP A 86 -2.31 16.80 -18.80
N TRP A 87 -1.39 15.93 -18.37
CA TRP A 87 -0.61 16.12 -17.15
C TRP A 87 0.21 17.41 -17.20
N ALA A 88 0.96 17.62 -18.29
CA ALA A 88 1.80 18.82 -18.45
C ALA A 88 0.96 20.11 -18.44
N ARG A 89 -0.22 20.13 -19.08
CA ARG A 89 -1.15 21.28 -19.03
C ARG A 89 -1.70 21.52 -17.63
N GLN A 90 -2.02 20.45 -16.91
CA GLN A 90 -2.47 20.58 -15.51
C GLN A 90 -1.33 21.16 -14.63
N ALA A 91 -0.09 20.72 -14.86
CA ALA A 91 1.08 21.29 -14.18
C ALA A 91 1.31 22.76 -14.50
N ASP A 92 1.09 23.18 -15.76
CA ASP A 92 1.14 24.60 -16.15
C ASP A 92 0.15 25.46 -15.36
N THR A 93 -1.04 24.95 -15.12
CA THR A 93 -2.07 25.68 -14.38
C THR A 93 -1.60 26.05 -12.96
N TYR A 94 -0.97 25.13 -12.27
CA TYR A 94 -0.42 25.42 -10.93
C TYR A 94 0.87 26.21 -10.97
N TRP A 95 1.72 25.99 -11.97
CA TRP A 95 2.90 26.78 -12.18
C TRP A 95 2.56 28.26 -12.40
N GLN A 96 1.59 28.57 -13.29
CA GLN A 96 1.12 29.92 -13.56
C GLN A 96 0.48 30.57 -12.33
N ALA A 97 -0.29 29.79 -11.57
CA ALA A 97 -0.90 30.26 -10.31
C ALA A 97 0.14 30.65 -9.27
N ALA A 98 1.21 29.85 -9.16
CA ALA A 98 2.32 30.17 -8.25
C ALA A 98 3.07 31.43 -8.68
N GLU A 99 3.36 31.58 -9.99
CA GLU A 99 3.98 32.81 -10.53
C GLU A 99 3.12 34.05 -10.22
N ALA A 100 1.81 33.98 -10.49
CA ALA A 100 0.86 35.05 -10.20
C ALA A 100 0.82 35.38 -8.68
N GLY A 101 1.05 34.40 -7.83
CA GLY A 101 1.11 34.58 -6.38
C GLY A 101 2.20 35.55 -5.91
N PHE A 102 3.28 35.69 -6.67
CA PHE A 102 4.41 36.56 -6.33
C PHE A 102 4.53 37.78 -7.25
N GLU A 103 3.52 38.04 -8.08
CA GLU A 103 3.50 39.23 -8.92
C GLU A 103 3.63 40.51 -8.06
N GLY A 104 4.50 41.42 -8.50
CA GLY A 104 4.78 42.68 -7.78
C GLY A 104 5.68 42.52 -6.53
N ARG A 105 6.06 41.30 -6.11
CA ARG A 105 6.95 41.08 -4.96
C ARG A 105 8.42 41.29 -5.30
N GLY A 106 8.79 41.37 -6.57
CA GLY A 106 10.18 41.47 -7.02
C GLY A 106 11.02 40.21 -6.76
N TYR A 107 10.37 39.08 -6.55
CA TYR A 107 10.92 37.72 -6.53
C TYR A 107 9.80 36.71 -6.81
N ARG A 108 10.18 35.49 -7.19
CA ARG A 108 9.28 34.36 -7.40
C ARG A 108 9.74 33.17 -6.57
N ILE A 109 8.81 32.29 -6.26
CA ILE A 109 9.10 30.98 -5.68
C ILE A 109 8.40 29.94 -6.55
N PRO A 110 9.16 29.12 -7.29
CA PRO A 110 8.61 28.14 -8.21
C PRO A 110 7.78 27.06 -7.50
N PHE A 111 6.80 26.57 -8.21
CA PHE A 111 5.94 25.48 -7.80
C PHE A 111 6.59 24.12 -8.07
N MET A 112 6.23 23.07 -7.32
CA MET A 112 6.63 21.70 -7.62
C MET A 112 5.46 20.72 -7.40
N TRP A 113 5.42 19.67 -8.19
CA TRP A 113 4.40 18.63 -8.11
C TRP A 113 5.06 17.27 -7.86
N ALA A 114 4.58 16.54 -6.82
CA ALA A 114 5.10 15.25 -6.42
C ALA A 114 4.11 14.12 -6.73
N THR A 115 4.63 12.92 -7.04
CA THR A 115 3.84 11.74 -7.33
C THR A 115 4.51 10.47 -6.81
N ASP A 116 3.72 9.40 -6.57
CA ASP A 116 4.24 8.06 -6.27
C ASP A 116 4.63 7.33 -7.56
N ALA A 117 5.90 7.41 -7.94
CA ALA A 117 6.46 6.62 -9.04
C ALA A 117 7.38 5.54 -8.45
N VAL A 118 6.79 4.50 -7.86
CA VAL A 118 7.47 3.51 -7.01
C VAL A 118 7.92 2.26 -7.77
N HIS A 119 7.32 1.95 -8.92
CA HIS A 119 7.79 0.90 -9.83
C HIS A 119 7.62 1.30 -11.32
N GLY A 120 8.23 2.40 -11.69
CA GLY A 120 7.99 3.18 -12.90
C GLY A 120 7.06 4.35 -12.60
N HIS A 121 6.59 5.07 -13.62
CA HIS A 121 5.63 6.16 -13.42
C HIS A 121 4.19 5.60 -13.28
N ASN A 122 3.99 4.80 -12.25
CA ASN A 122 2.87 3.87 -12.09
C ASN A 122 1.48 4.51 -11.97
N ASN A 123 1.37 5.80 -11.71
CA ASN A 123 0.08 6.51 -11.64
C ASN A 123 -0.40 7.01 -13.01
N VAL A 124 0.38 6.82 -14.07
CA VAL A 124 0.13 7.41 -15.38
C VAL A 124 -0.15 6.34 -16.43
N PHE A 125 -1.23 6.52 -17.16
CA PHE A 125 -1.63 5.68 -18.28
C PHE A 125 -0.52 5.53 -19.33
N ALA A 126 -0.30 4.31 -19.79
CA ALA A 126 0.71 3.93 -20.76
C ALA A 126 2.17 4.04 -20.29
N ALA A 127 2.45 4.44 -19.06
CA ALA A 127 3.80 4.42 -18.53
C ALA A 127 4.33 2.98 -18.38
N THR A 128 5.65 2.83 -18.33
CA THR A 128 6.31 1.55 -18.11
C THR A 128 6.15 1.12 -16.65
N LEU A 129 5.60 -0.07 -16.41
CA LEU A 129 5.53 -0.67 -15.09
C LEU A 129 6.61 -1.74 -14.97
N PHE A 130 7.58 -1.49 -14.11
CA PHE A 130 8.63 -2.43 -13.77
C PHE A 130 8.15 -3.47 -12.73
N PRO A 131 8.86 -4.61 -12.57
CA PRO A 131 8.64 -5.45 -11.41
C PRO A 131 8.72 -4.63 -10.11
N HIS A 132 7.87 -4.96 -9.14
CA HIS A 132 7.97 -4.36 -7.80
C HIS A 132 9.29 -4.71 -7.12
N ASN A 133 9.66 -3.94 -6.10
CA ASN A 133 10.96 -4.03 -5.42
C ASN A 133 11.30 -5.44 -4.93
N ILE A 134 10.32 -6.22 -4.47
CA ILE A 134 10.53 -7.61 -4.04
C ILE A 134 11.14 -8.46 -5.18
N GLY A 135 10.69 -8.29 -6.40
CA GLY A 135 11.27 -8.93 -7.59
C GLY A 135 12.63 -8.36 -7.95
N LEU A 136 12.79 -7.04 -7.87
CA LEU A 136 14.06 -6.37 -8.16
C LEU A 136 15.14 -6.77 -7.16
N GLY A 137 14.80 -7.01 -5.90
CA GLY A 137 15.72 -7.54 -4.90
C GLY A 137 16.25 -8.93 -5.27
N ALA A 138 15.40 -9.78 -5.86
CA ALA A 138 15.81 -11.09 -6.35
C ALA A 138 16.75 -11.03 -7.57
N ALA A 139 16.71 -9.95 -8.34
CA ALA A 139 17.55 -9.74 -9.52
C ALA A 139 19.04 -9.57 -9.19
N ARG A 140 19.39 -9.10 -8.00
CA ARG A 140 20.77 -8.89 -7.53
C ARG A 140 21.62 -8.04 -8.49
N ASP A 141 21.05 -6.97 -9.06
CA ASP A 141 21.67 -6.12 -10.07
C ASP A 141 21.49 -4.62 -9.78
N PRO A 142 22.44 -4.00 -9.07
CA PRO A 142 22.41 -2.54 -8.81
C PRO A 142 22.40 -1.69 -10.08
N GLY A 143 23.09 -2.13 -11.12
CA GLY A 143 23.11 -1.44 -12.42
C GLY A 143 21.73 -1.43 -13.11
N LEU A 144 20.94 -2.47 -12.92
CA LEU A 144 19.54 -2.52 -13.36
C LEU A 144 18.71 -1.47 -12.62
N ILE A 145 18.87 -1.34 -11.29
CA ILE A 145 18.16 -0.37 -10.46
C ILE A 145 18.46 1.07 -10.92
N TYR A 146 19.74 1.37 -11.19
CA TYR A 146 20.14 2.66 -11.74
C TYR A 146 19.41 2.98 -13.08
N ARG A 147 19.38 2.03 -14.02
CA ARG A 147 18.72 2.19 -15.32
C ARG A 147 17.20 2.35 -15.18
N ILE A 148 16.58 1.62 -14.25
CA ILE A 148 15.15 1.76 -13.93
C ILE A 148 14.87 3.17 -13.39
N GLY A 149 15.71 3.68 -12.49
CA GLY A 149 15.62 5.06 -12.00
C GLY A 149 15.68 6.10 -13.11
N GLN A 150 16.60 5.93 -14.09
CA GLN A 150 16.70 6.82 -15.24
C GLN A 150 15.43 6.82 -16.10
N VAL A 151 14.86 5.65 -16.39
CA VAL A 151 13.61 5.54 -17.16
C VAL A 151 12.46 6.16 -16.38
N THR A 152 12.35 5.87 -15.10
CA THR A 152 11.30 6.45 -14.23
C THR A 152 11.37 7.98 -14.23
N ALA A 153 12.57 8.56 -14.08
CA ALA A 153 12.77 10.01 -14.13
C ALA A 153 12.32 10.63 -15.45
N ARG A 154 12.66 9.98 -16.57
CA ARG A 154 12.26 10.45 -17.91
C ARG A 154 10.74 10.44 -18.08
N GLU A 155 10.08 9.38 -17.66
CA GLU A 155 8.62 9.26 -17.76
C GLU A 155 7.89 10.23 -16.82
N VAL A 156 8.40 10.47 -15.60
CA VAL A 156 7.89 11.52 -14.70
C VAL A 156 8.09 12.91 -15.33
N ALA A 157 9.26 13.20 -15.88
CA ALA A 157 9.52 14.47 -16.56
C ALA A 157 8.63 14.66 -17.82
N ALA A 158 8.25 13.57 -18.49
CA ALA A 158 7.35 13.61 -19.65
C ALA A 158 5.93 14.10 -19.29
N THR A 159 5.53 13.96 -18.04
CA THR A 159 4.27 14.50 -17.52
C THR A 159 4.40 15.90 -16.92
N GLY A 160 5.58 16.50 -16.96
CA GLY A 160 5.83 17.85 -16.45
C GLY A 160 6.00 17.93 -14.93
N LEU A 161 6.09 16.77 -14.24
CA LEU A 161 6.24 16.70 -12.79
C LEU A 161 7.72 16.79 -12.39
N ASP A 162 7.98 17.23 -11.16
CA ASP A 162 9.32 17.58 -10.69
C ASP A 162 9.90 16.61 -9.67
N TRP A 163 9.04 15.79 -9.01
CA TRP A 163 9.40 15.09 -7.80
C TRP A 163 8.66 13.72 -7.71
N THR A 164 9.38 12.68 -7.35
CA THR A 164 8.80 11.37 -7.06
C THR A 164 9.07 10.92 -5.63
N PHE A 165 8.08 10.28 -5.01
CA PHE A 165 8.19 9.66 -3.68
C PHE A 165 8.84 8.26 -3.77
N ALA A 166 10.06 8.22 -4.29
CA ALA A 166 10.86 7.00 -4.46
C ALA A 166 12.36 7.29 -4.24
N PRO A 167 13.13 6.30 -3.79
CA PRO A 167 12.80 4.90 -3.52
C PRO A 167 12.16 4.64 -2.15
N THR A 168 11.33 3.58 -2.08
CA THR A 168 11.00 2.93 -0.82
C THR A 168 12.19 2.04 -0.40
N VAL A 169 12.69 2.21 0.82
CA VAL A 169 13.88 1.52 1.36
C VAL A 169 13.58 0.73 2.62
N ALA A 170 12.34 0.32 2.79
CA ALA A 170 11.90 -0.57 3.86
C ALA A 170 12.67 -1.90 3.83
N VAL A 171 12.95 -2.43 5.01
CA VAL A 171 13.49 -3.78 5.21
C VAL A 171 12.39 -4.61 5.89
N PRO A 172 11.54 -5.32 5.13
CA PRO A 172 10.45 -6.10 5.69
C PRO A 172 10.98 -7.24 6.55
N ARG A 173 10.39 -7.40 7.75
CA ARG A 173 10.79 -8.40 8.73
C ARG A 173 9.66 -9.38 9.08
N ASP A 174 8.44 -9.14 8.60
CA ASP A 174 7.29 -10.02 8.76
C ASP A 174 6.50 -10.07 7.45
N ASP A 175 6.37 -11.26 6.88
CA ASP A 175 5.71 -11.48 5.59
C ASP A 175 4.20 -11.20 5.60
N ARG A 176 3.60 -10.99 6.78
CA ARG A 176 2.20 -10.55 6.89
C ARG A 176 1.98 -9.09 6.50
N TRP A 177 3.03 -8.28 6.50
CA TRP A 177 2.93 -6.86 6.18
C TRP A 177 2.48 -6.62 4.74
N GLY A 178 1.44 -5.81 4.54
CA GLY A 178 0.86 -5.54 3.22
C GLY A 178 1.78 -4.80 2.26
N ARG A 179 2.85 -4.17 2.77
CA ARG A 179 3.85 -3.45 1.96
C ARG A 179 5.15 -4.25 1.75
N THR A 180 5.16 -5.54 2.05
CA THR A 180 6.37 -6.39 1.90
C THR A 180 6.96 -6.26 0.49
N TYR A 181 6.13 -6.22 -0.55
CA TYR A 181 6.61 -6.11 -1.94
C TYR A 181 7.24 -4.75 -2.28
N GLU A 182 7.02 -3.72 -1.48
CA GLU A 182 7.67 -2.42 -1.65
C GLU A 182 9.13 -2.44 -1.14
N GLY A 183 9.50 -3.43 -0.32
CA GLY A 183 10.88 -3.65 0.11
C GLY A 183 11.66 -4.52 -0.88
N TYR A 184 12.92 -4.20 -1.08
CA TYR A 184 13.81 -5.00 -1.94
C TYR A 184 14.18 -6.35 -1.33
N SER A 185 14.32 -6.41 -0.02
CA SER A 185 14.84 -7.59 0.67
C SER A 185 14.60 -7.55 2.18
N GLU A 186 14.52 -8.74 2.79
CA GLU A 186 14.69 -8.93 4.24
C GLU A 186 16.11 -8.63 4.73
N ASP A 187 17.08 -8.67 3.80
CA ASP A 187 18.49 -8.40 4.08
C ASP A 187 18.80 -6.91 3.83
N PRO A 188 19.22 -6.17 4.86
CA PRO A 188 19.51 -4.74 4.74
C PRO A 188 20.65 -4.43 3.76
N ALA A 189 21.55 -5.36 3.49
CA ALA A 189 22.67 -5.13 2.57
C ALA A 189 22.19 -4.87 1.13
N ILE A 190 21.18 -5.58 0.63
CA ILE A 190 20.59 -5.30 -0.69
C ILE A 190 19.99 -3.90 -0.71
N VAL A 191 19.23 -3.55 0.32
CA VAL A 191 18.60 -2.22 0.42
C VAL A 191 19.64 -1.11 0.44
N TYR A 192 20.75 -1.31 1.20
CA TYR A 192 21.88 -0.39 1.22
C TYR A 192 22.48 -0.18 -0.17
N HIS A 193 22.75 -1.25 -0.91
CA HIS A 193 23.34 -1.15 -2.26
C HIS A 193 22.39 -0.58 -3.30
N TYR A 194 21.07 -0.80 -3.16
CA TYR A 194 20.09 -0.39 -4.17
C TYR A 194 19.61 1.04 -4.00
N ALA A 195 19.46 1.52 -2.77
CA ALA A 195 18.90 2.84 -2.50
C ALA A 195 19.68 3.96 -3.20
N GLY A 196 21.00 3.94 -3.08
CA GLY A 196 21.87 4.93 -3.75
C GLY A 196 21.80 4.85 -5.27
N GLU A 197 21.67 3.65 -5.84
CA GLU A 197 21.56 3.47 -7.31
C GLU A 197 20.24 4.01 -7.84
N MET A 198 19.13 3.78 -7.16
CA MET A 198 17.84 4.34 -7.54
C MET A 198 17.88 5.87 -7.48
N VAL A 199 18.42 6.45 -6.40
CA VAL A 199 18.57 7.91 -6.28
C VAL A 199 19.42 8.48 -7.40
N ARG A 200 20.57 7.88 -7.71
CA ARG A 200 21.42 8.30 -8.85
C ARG A 200 20.69 8.20 -10.19
N GLY A 201 19.88 7.15 -10.37
CA GLY A 201 19.06 7.00 -11.58
C GLY A 201 18.01 8.10 -11.71
N LEU A 202 17.30 8.41 -10.62
CA LEU A 202 16.23 9.42 -10.59
C LEU A 202 16.76 10.85 -10.73
N GLN A 203 17.81 11.20 -9.99
CA GLN A 203 18.32 12.58 -9.89
C GLN A 203 19.55 12.86 -10.75
N GLY A 204 20.39 11.85 -10.99
CA GLY A 204 21.70 12.07 -11.59
C GLY A 204 22.64 12.88 -10.68
N SER A 205 23.59 13.60 -11.29
CA SER A 205 24.46 14.59 -10.62
C SER A 205 23.71 15.88 -10.29
N ALA A 206 24.37 16.79 -9.59
CA ALA A 206 23.83 18.14 -9.35
C ALA A 206 23.46 18.88 -10.63
N THR A 207 24.23 18.69 -11.70
CA THR A 207 23.94 19.27 -13.02
C THR A 207 22.73 18.59 -13.69
N ASP A 208 22.63 17.28 -13.56
CA ASP A 208 21.52 16.51 -14.15
C ASP A 208 20.19 16.87 -13.49
N LEU A 209 20.16 17.01 -12.16
CA LEU A 209 18.97 17.40 -11.39
C LEU A 209 18.46 18.80 -11.80
N ARG A 210 19.36 19.74 -12.09
CA ARG A 210 19.01 21.05 -12.63
C ARG A 210 18.48 20.99 -14.07
N GLY A 211 18.78 19.92 -14.79
CA GLY A 211 18.31 19.66 -16.14
C GLY A 211 16.83 19.28 -16.16
N GLN A 212 16.37 18.86 -17.35
CA GLN A 212 14.95 18.62 -17.63
C GLN A 212 14.58 17.14 -17.80
N ARG A 213 15.52 16.23 -17.50
CA ARG A 213 15.36 14.76 -17.68
C ARG A 213 15.40 13.97 -16.39
N HIS A 214 15.69 14.62 -15.27
CA HIS A 214 15.80 14.06 -13.93
C HIS A 214 14.83 14.76 -12.99
N VAL A 215 14.49 14.10 -11.90
CA VAL A 215 13.50 14.56 -10.94
C VAL A 215 14.03 14.44 -9.51
N ILE A 216 13.43 15.17 -8.58
CA ILE A 216 13.74 15.09 -7.16
C ILE A 216 13.37 13.69 -6.65
N SER A 217 14.31 13.03 -5.97
CA SER A 217 14.12 11.74 -5.31
C SER A 217 13.79 11.93 -3.83
N ASN A 218 12.98 11.04 -3.31
CA ASN A 218 12.52 11.00 -1.92
C ASN A 218 12.71 9.61 -1.33
N VAL A 219 13.63 9.46 -0.41
CA VAL A 219 13.83 8.19 0.29
C VAL A 219 12.75 8.03 1.37
N LYS A 220 12.08 6.87 1.43
CA LYS A 220 10.92 6.63 2.30
C LYS A 220 10.84 5.19 2.82
N HIS A 221 10.14 4.91 3.94
CA HIS A 221 9.55 5.87 4.91
C HIS A 221 10.41 5.87 6.17
N PHE A 222 10.88 7.02 6.58
CA PHE A 222 11.84 7.17 7.69
C PHE A 222 11.12 7.08 9.04
N VAL A 223 11.32 6.03 9.86
CA VAL A 223 12.20 4.86 9.68
C VAL A 223 11.59 3.65 10.41
N GLY A 224 11.74 2.46 9.83
CA GLY A 224 11.38 1.21 10.51
C GLY A 224 9.98 0.67 10.19
N ASP A 225 9.37 1.14 9.11
CA ASP A 225 8.06 0.70 8.62
C ASP A 225 7.98 -0.81 8.35
N GLY A 226 9.06 -1.42 7.82
CA GLY A 226 9.15 -2.86 7.57
C GLY A 226 9.36 -3.73 8.81
N GLY A 227 9.52 -3.14 10.00
CA GLY A 227 9.81 -3.83 11.26
C GLY A 227 8.71 -3.73 12.31
N THR A 228 7.47 -3.59 11.92
CA THR A 228 6.34 -3.50 12.86
C THR A 228 5.92 -4.85 13.41
N LEU A 229 5.46 -4.85 14.65
CA LEU A 229 4.98 -6.06 15.33
C LEU A 229 3.84 -6.70 14.55
N ASN A 230 3.95 -8.01 14.32
CA ASN A 230 2.98 -8.84 13.59
C ASN A 230 2.75 -8.40 12.13
N GLY A 231 3.66 -7.63 11.54
CA GLY A 231 3.51 -7.12 10.18
C GLY A 231 2.32 -6.17 9.99
N VAL A 232 1.89 -5.50 11.05
CA VAL A 232 0.78 -4.55 10.98
C VAL A 232 1.26 -3.25 10.35
N ASP A 233 0.69 -2.88 9.22
CA ASP A 233 1.01 -1.63 8.57
C ASP A 233 0.71 -0.44 9.48
N ARG A 234 1.61 0.58 9.50
CA ARG A 234 1.55 1.73 10.42
C ARG A 234 1.60 1.34 11.92
N GLY A 235 2.01 0.10 12.22
CA GLY A 235 2.01 -0.48 13.55
C GLY A 235 3.17 0.00 14.43
N GLN A 236 3.41 -0.79 15.47
CA GLN A 236 4.40 -0.48 16.51
C GLN A 236 5.73 -1.17 16.21
N ASN A 237 6.82 -0.46 16.30
CA ASN A 237 8.18 -0.93 16.16
C ASN A 237 8.90 -0.85 17.52
N PHE A 238 9.56 -1.93 17.93
CA PHE A 238 10.21 -2.08 19.25
C PHE A 238 11.72 -2.33 19.14
N TYR A 239 12.32 -2.11 17.98
CA TYR A 239 13.75 -2.27 17.81
C TYR A 239 14.55 -1.33 18.71
N SER A 240 15.74 -1.81 19.16
CA SER A 240 16.75 -0.94 19.75
C SER A 240 17.18 0.13 18.75
N GLU A 241 17.80 1.22 19.23
CA GLU A 241 18.37 2.24 18.32
C GLU A 241 19.44 1.63 17.41
N GLU A 242 20.23 0.68 17.92
CA GLU A 242 21.26 -0.01 17.17
C GLU A 242 20.65 -0.83 16.01
N ASP A 243 19.62 -1.60 16.29
CA ASP A 243 18.93 -2.40 15.27
C ASP A 243 18.18 -1.50 14.30
N LEU A 244 17.49 -0.47 14.78
CA LEU A 244 16.81 0.51 13.91
C LEU A 244 17.81 1.14 12.92
N ARG A 245 18.99 1.51 13.40
CA ARG A 245 20.07 2.09 12.60
C ARG A 245 20.65 1.10 11.59
N ASN A 246 20.94 -0.13 12.00
CA ASN A 246 21.64 -1.11 11.18
C ASN A 246 20.76 -2.04 10.36
N LEU A 247 19.46 -2.14 10.67
CA LEU A 247 18.50 -2.88 9.83
C LEU A 247 17.69 -1.93 8.94
N HIS A 248 17.06 -0.93 9.54
CA HIS A 248 16.02 -0.15 8.87
C HIS A 248 16.49 1.19 8.28
N ALA A 249 17.57 1.76 8.80
CA ALA A 249 18.05 3.05 8.32
C ALA A 249 19.10 2.98 7.21
N VAL A 250 19.58 1.80 6.86
CA VAL A 250 20.74 1.64 5.96
C VAL A 250 20.50 2.16 4.54
N GLY A 251 19.30 2.05 4.03
CA GLY A 251 18.94 2.60 2.72
C GLY A 251 19.00 4.12 2.69
N TYR A 252 18.78 4.78 3.83
CA TYR A 252 18.94 6.25 3.92
C TYR A 252 20.40 6.65 3.84
N PHE A 253 21.33 5.87 4.41
CA PHE A 253 22.75 6.22 4.36
C PHE A 253 23.25 6.29 2.92
N SER A 254 23.04 5.25 2.14
CA SER A 254 23.45 5.26 0.73
C SER A 254 22.61 6.17 -0.17
N GLY A 255 21.29 6.27 0.10
CA GLY A 255 20.40 7.15 -0.67
C GLY A 255 20.73 8.62 -0.46
N LEU A 256 21.02 9.05 0.76
CA LEU A 256 21.38 10.43 1.08
C LEU A 256 22.81 10.76 0.63
N ASP A 257 23.75 9.82 0.73
CA ASP A 257 25.07 9.96 0.13
C ASP A 257 25.00 10.11 -1.40
N ALA A 258 24.07 9.41 -2.06
CA ALA A 258 23.81 9.58 -3.48
C ALA A 258 23.16 10.92 -3.84
N GLY A 259 22.78 11.73 -2.86
CA GLY A 259 22.30 13.09 -3.01
C GLY A 259 20.78 13.25 -2.97
N ALA A 260 20.03 12.29 -2.42
CA ALA A 260 18.57 12.44 -2.27
C ALA A 260 18.22 13.74 -1.54
N GLN A 261 17.24 14.46 -2.09
CA GLN A 261 16.88 15.79 -1.60
C GLN A 261 15.76 15.78 -0.57
N VAL A 262 15.01 14.69 -0.49
CA VAL A 262 13.83 14.58 0.38
C VAL A 262 13.85 13.27 1.14
N VAL A 263 13.40 13.34 2.39
CA VAL A 263 13.07 12.18 3.23
C VAL A 263 11.61 12.29 3.66
N MET A 264 10.85 11.19 3.51
CA MET A 264 9.48 11.13 4.00
C MET A 264 9.42 10.42 5.35
N ALA A 265 8.75 11.03 6.33
CA ALA A 265 8.53 10.43 7.64
C ALA A 265 7.58 9.23 7.53
N SER A 266 7.75 8.22 8.38
CA SER A 266 6.95 7.00 8.36
C SER A 266 5.71 7.09 9.25
N PHE A 267 4.68 6.32 8.90
CA PHE A 267 3.47 6.18 9.70
C PHE A 267 3.65 5.33 10.98
N ASN A 268 4.66 4.46 11.05
CA ASN A 268 4.80 3.58 12.19
C ASN A 268 5.15 4.34 13.48
N SER A 269 4.89 3.70 14.61
CA SER A 269 5.39 4.14 15.90
C SER A 269 6.72 3.48 16.21
N TRP A 270 7.61 4.18 16.93
CA TRP A 270 8.80 3.59 17.51
C TRP A 270 8.76 3.70 19.04
N HIS A 271 8.61 2.56 19.70
CA HIS A 271 8.56 2.46 21.15
C HIS A 271 9.98 2.29 21.71
N ASN A 272 10.60 3.43 22.00
CA ASN A 272 11.95 3.50 22.56
C ASN A 272 12.04 4.69 23.51
N GLU A 273 12.92 4.60 24.51
CA GLU A 273 13.12 5.67 25.49
C GLU A 273 13.62 6.99 24.88
N LEU A 274 14.31 6.91 23.75
CA LEU A 274 14.79 8.07 23.01
C LEU A 274 13.68 8.80 22.26
N ASN A 275 12.53 8.20 22.08
CA ASN A 275 11.40 8.74 21.30
C ASN A 275 10.27 9.27 22.20
N ARG A 276 10.63 10.14 23.18
CA ARG A 276 9.68 10.68 24.18
C ARG A 276 9.44 12.19 24.04
N ASP A 277 9.80 12.78 22.92
CA ASP A 277 10.13 14.20 22.81
C ASP A 277 8.97 15.18 22.77
N VAL A 278 7.75 14.75 22.67
CA VAL A 278 6.65 15.70 22.50
C VAL A 278 5.54 15.37 23.47
N LEU A 279 5.47 16.17 24.51
CA LEU A 279 4.35 16.14 25.45
C LEU A 279 3.28 17.11 24.94
N PRO A 280 2.07 16.65 24.63
CA PRO A 280 0.92 17.52 24.58
C PRO A 280 0.72 18.15 25.95
N GLU A 281 0.46 19.44 26.01
CA GLU A 281 0.21 20.18 27.26
C GLU A 281 -0.95 19.63 28.09
N ASP A 282 -1.79 18.75 27.52
CA ASP A 282 -3.04 18.26 28.11
C ASP A 282 -2.98 16.84 28.68
N GLY A 283 -1.78 16.29 28.93
CA GLY A 283 -1.65 14.96 29.57
C GLY A 283 -1.98 13.78 28.65
N VAL A 284 -2.03 13.97 27.36
CA VAL A 284 -2.15 12.89 26.35
C VAL A 284 -0.78 12.20 26.24
N GLU A 285 -0.76 10.88 26.45
CA GLU A 285 0.47 10.10 26.30
C GLU A 285 0.87 10.03 24.81
N TYR A 286 2.16 10.30 24.54
CA TYR A 286 2.70 10.21 23.17
C TYR A 286 2.69 8.77 22.68
N ASN A 287 2.12 8.54 21.50
CA ASN A 287 1.95 7.20 20.91
C ASN A 287 3.13 6.73 20.05
N GLY A 288 4.27 7.42 20.13
CA GLY A 288 5.51 7.02 19.46
C GLY A 288 5.55 7.23 17.93
N LYS A 289 4.55 7.87 17.34
CA LYS A 289 4.45 8.11 15.88
C LYS A 289 5.63 8.92 15.36
N LEU A 290 6.28 8.46 14.29
CA LEU A 290 7.53 9.06 13.79
C LEU A 290 7.37 10.48 13.25
N HIS A 291 6.20 10.86 12.78
CA HIS A 291 5.91 12.26 12.42
C HIS A 291 6.08 13.25 13.60
N GLY A 292 5.97 12.75 14.84
CA GLY A 292 6.20 13.52 16.07
C GLY A 292 7.57 13.29 16.71
N SER A 293 8.43 12.49 16.13
CA SER A 293 9.73 12.14 16.69
C SER A 293 10.78 13.23 16.42
N ARG A 294 10.92 14.17 17.34
CA ARG A 294 11.99 15.17 17.24
C ARG A 294 13.36 14.50 17.25
N TYR A 295 13.55 13.48 18.10
CA TYR A 295 14.82 12.77 18.19
C TYR A 295 15.26 12.23 16.81
N LEU A 296 14.39 11.51 16.11
CA LEU A 296 14.74 10.91 14.82
C LEU A 296 14.79 11.94 13.68
N LEU A 297 13.80 12.84 13.60
CA LEU A 297 13.70 13.77 12.47
C LEU A 297 14.69 14.96 12.61
N THR A 298 14.87 15.50 13.80
CA THR A 298 15.73 16.65 14.02
C THR A 298 17.11 16.25 14.54
N ASP A 299 17.19 15.56 15.69
CA ASP A 299 18.48 15.34 16.34
C ASP A 299 19.33 14.30 15.59
N VAL A 300 18.70 13.25 15.03
CA VAL A 300 19.39 12.24 14.24
C VAL A 300 19.53 12.68 12.77
N LEU A 301 18.42 12.75 12.03
CA LEU A 301 18.47 12.94 10.57
C LEU A 301 19.10 14.29 10.19
N LYS A 302 18.58 15.39 10.73
CA LYS A 302 19.09 16.73 10.40
C LYS A 302 20.39 17.06 11.14
N GLY A 303 20.53 16.60 12.40
CA GLY A 303 21.68 16.91 13.27
C GLY A 303 22.85 15.96 13.09
N LYS A 304 22.74 14.72 13.62
CA LYS A 304 23.86 13.75 13.62
C LYS A 304 24.26 13.33 12.20
N MET A 305 23.29 13.05 11.35
CA MET A 305 23.55 12.66 9.96
C MET A 305 23.85 13.86 9.05
N GLY A 306 23.46 15.08 9.43
CA GLY A 306 23.76 16.29 8.67
C GLY A 306 22.90 16.44 7.40
N PHE A 307 21.74 15.81 7.32
CA PHE A 307 20.84 15.94 6.17
C PHE A 307 20.35 17.38 6.00
N ASP A 308 20.65 17.99 4.88
CA ASP A 308 20.35 19.39 4.58
C ASP A 308 19.17 19.59 3.60
N GLY A 309 18.58 18.50 3.09
CA GLY A 309 17.33 18.52 2.34
C GLY A 309 16.11 18.72 3.24
N LEU A 310 14.91 18.49 2.70
CA LEU A 310 13.65 18.65 3.43
C LEU A 310 13.05 17.32 3.89
N VAL A 311 12.26 17.38 4.97
CA VAL A 311 11.43 16.29 5.45
C VAL A 311 9.98 16.57 5.08
N VAL A 312 9.36 15.63 4.37
CA VAL A 312 7.92 15.66 4.05
C VAL A 312 7.17 14.66 4.93
N SER A 313 5.95 14.98 5.35
CA SER A 313 5.07 14.00 5.99
C SER A 313 4.62 12.96 4.97
N ASP A 314 4.15 11.82 5.40
CA ASP A 314 3.31 10.94 4.61
C ASP A 314 1.87 11.49 4.59
N TRP A 315 0.98 10.87 3.82
CA TRP A 315 -0.42 11.25 3.57
C TRP A 315 -1.20 11.43 4.87
N ASN A 316 -1.45 12.69 5.25
CA ASN A 316 -2.07 13.09 6.52
C ASN A 316 -1.39 12.49 7.78
N GLY A 317 -0.15 12.02 7.68
CA GLY A 317 0.53 11.26 8.75
C GLY A 317 0.71 12.02 10.06
N HIS A 318 0.75 13.33 10.01
CA HIS A 318 0.76 14.19 11.20
C HIS A 318 -0.45 13.98 12.11
N SER A 319 -1.61 13.67 11.53
CA SER A 319 -2.85 13.49 12.29
C SER A 319 -2.89 12.21 13.13
N GLU A 320 -2.00 11.26 12.87
CA GLU A 320 -1.90 10.02 13.64
C GLU A 320 -1.13 10.18 14.97
N ILE A 321 -0.49 11.33 15.20
CA ILE A 321 0.13 11.64 16.49
C ILE A 321 -0.98 11.86 17.52
N ALA A 322 -0.82 11.26 18.71
CA ALA A 322 -1.78 11.44 19.79
C ALA A 322 -2.03 12.93 20.08
N GLY A 323 -3.29 13.32 20.13
CA GLY A 323 -3.72 14.70 20.33
C GLY A 323 -3.72 15.59 19.09
N CYS A 324 -3.24 15.11 17.95
CA CYS A 324 -3.31 15.82 16.67
C CYS A 324 -4.62 15.57 15.91
N THR A 325 -4.93 16.46 14.98
CA THR A 325 -6.04 16.35 14.02
C THR A 325 -5.52 16.60 12.60
N MET A 326 -6.33 16.36 11.59
CA MET A 326 -5.99 16.68 10.20
C MET A 326 -5.67 18.19 10.02
N GLY A 327 -6.43 19.06 10.69
CA GLY A 327 -6.30 20.52 10.60
C GLY A 327 -5.33 21.13 11.61
N SER A 328 -4.71 20.36 12.52
CA SER A 328 -3.79 20.92 13.52
C SER A 328 -2.87 19.87 14.13
N CYS A 329 -1.56 20.11 14.06
CA CYS A 329 -0.56 19.28 14.71
C CYS A 329 0.75 20.02 14.93
N LEU A 330 0.85 20.79 16.01
CA LEU A 330 2.09 21.47 16.39
C LEU A 330 3.25 20.50 16.67
N PRO A 331 3.01 19.35 17.33
CA PRO A 331 4.06 18.35 17.56
C PRO A 331 4.85 17.97 16.32
N ALA A 332 4.19 17.69 15.19
CA ALA A 332 4.88 17.34 13.95
C ALA A 332 5.75 18.47 13.39
N VAL A 333 5.28 19.72 13.52
CA VAL A 333 6.05 20.91 13.12
C VAL A 333 7.31 21.04 13.95
N LEU A 334 7.18 20.91 15.28
CA LEU A 334 8.28 21.02 16.23
C LEU A 334 9.26 19.85 16.13
N ALA A 335 8.76 18.66 15.74
CA ALA A 335 9.58 17.48 15.50
C ALA A 335 10.52 17.65 14.29
N GLY A 336 10.18 18.51 13.34
CA GLY A 336 11.06 18.79 12.20
C GLY A 336 10.51 18.44 10.82
N VAL A 337 9.23 18.17 10.68
CA VAL A 337 8.58 18.05 9.36
C VAL A 337 8.54 19.41 8.69
N ASP A 338 8.92 19.49 7.42
CA ASP A 338 9.08 20.73 6.67
C ASP A 338 7.95 20.98 5.68
N ILE A 339 7.46 19.91 5.01
CA ILE A 339 6.27 19.96 4.15
C ILE A 339 5.24 18.97 4.69
N PHE A 340 4.00 19.40 4.74
CA PHE A 340 2.88 18.60 5.23
C PHE A 340 1.94 18.23 4.08
N MET A 341 1.78 16.92 3.84
CA MET A 341 0.70 16.39 3.03
C MET A 341 -0.60 16.48 3.83
N VAL A 342 -1.32 17.58 3.69
CA VAL A 342 -2.66 17.77 4.25
C VAL A 342 -3.61 17.80 3.07
N THR A 343 -4.21 16.66 2.76
CA THR A 343 -4.70 16.39 1.42
C THR A 343 -6.05 17.03 1.12
N ALA A 344 -7.01 16.98 2.06
CA ALA A 344 -8.35 17.52 1.85
C ALA A 344 -8.42 19.05 2.06
N ARG A 345 -9.24 19.72 1.23
CA ARG A 345 -9.35 21.18 1.20
C ARG A 345 -9.64 21.80 2.56
N LYS A 346 -10.62 21.27 3.28
CA LYS A 346 -10.97 21.78 4.62
C LYS A 346 -9.76 21.69 5.56
N ASP A 347 -9.10 20.56 5.56
CA ASP A 347 -8.05 20.23 6.52
C ASP A 347 -6.79 21.06 6.28
N TRP A 348 -6.36 21.25 5.01
CA TRP A 348 -5.17 22.08 4.76
C TRP A 348 -5.41 23.58 5.03
N MET A 349 -6.65 24.05 4.85
CA MET A 349 -7.00 25.43 5.23
C MET A 349 -6.93 25.64 6.75
N GLU A 350 -7.48 24.69 7.50
CA GLU A 350 -7.41 24.70 8.98
C GLU A 350 -5.95 24.54 9.45
N PHE A 351 -5.19 23.64 8.85
CA PHE A 351 -3.78 23.41 9.19
C PHE A 351 -2.93 24.66 8.92
N ARG A 352 -3.16 25.31 7.78
CA ARG A 352 -2.52 26.60 7.48
C ARG A 352 -2.81 27.65 8.56
N GLN A 353 -4.05 27.76 8.98
CA GLN A 353 -4.41 28.70 10.03
C GLN A 353 -3.77 28.33 11.37
N SER A 354 -3.76 27.06 11.71
CA SER A 354 -3.12 26.54 12.93
C SER A 354 -1.61 26.88 12.99
N LEU A 355 -0.91 26.84 11.84
CA LEU A 355 0.52 27.27 11.78
C LEU A 355 0.66 28.76 12.05
N LEU A 356 -0.19 29.61 11.46
CA LEU A 356 -0.15 31.06 11.69
C LEU A 356 -0.44 31.41 13.15
N ASP A 357 -1.45 30.79 13.74
CA ASP A 357 -1.83 30.98 15.13
C ASP A 357 -0.75 30.47 16.10
N GLY A 358 -0.11 29.34 15.77
CA GLY A 358 0.99 28.75 16.53
C GLY A 358 2.21 29.67 16.57
N VAL A 359 2.52 30.37 15.47
CA VAL A 359 3.59 31.38 15.46
C VAL A 359 3.15 32.63 16.23
N ALA A 360 1.94 33.11 16.03
CA ALA A 360 1.41 34.30 16.71
C ALA A 360 1.36 34.12 18.25
N SER A 361 0.98 32.92 18.70
CA SER A 361 0.98 32.54 20.13
C SER A 361 2.36 32.15 20.67
N ARG A 362 3.39 32.11 19.83
CA ARG A 362 4.75 31.70 20.15
C ARG A 362 4.90 30.20 20.53
N GLN A 363 3.90 29.37 20.24
CA GLN A 363 4.01 27.92 20.39
C GLN A 363 4.94 27.32 19.31
N ILE A 364 4.98 27.94 18.12
CA ILE A 364 5.93 27.62 17.06
C ILE A 364 6.96 28.76 16.98
N PRO A 365 8.24 28.54 17.27
CA PRO A 365 9.28 29.53 17.04
C PRO A 365 9.40 29.87 15.56
N ILE A 366 9.48 31.14 15.20
CA ILE A 366 9.66 31.58 13.80
C ILE A 366 10.90 30.93 13.16
N SER A 367 11.93 30.64 13.93
CA SER A 367 13.13 29.92 13.46
C SER A 367 12.83 28.50 12.95
N ARG A 368 11.78 27.84 13.47
CA ARG A 368 11.36 26.53 12.95
C ARG A 368 10.73 26.66 11.57
N ILE A 369 9.89 27.67 11.36
CA ILE A 369 9.32 27.99 10.03
C ILE A 369 10.46 28.38 9.06
N ASP A 370 11.38 29.18 9.50
CA ASP A 370 12.53 29.62 8.69
C ASP A 370 13.44 28.43 8.29
N ASP A 371 13.69 27.46 9.19
CA ASP A 371 14.43 26.24 8.86
C ASP A 371 13.67 25.41 7.80
N ALA A 372 12.35 25.22 7.96
CA ALA A 372 11.55 24.48 6.98
C ALA A 372 11.62 25.14 5.59
N VAL A 373 11.37 26.45 5.53
CA VAL A 373 11.35 27.17 4.26
C VAL A 373 12.76 27.23 3.64
N THR A 374 13.80 27.39 4.44
CA THR A 374 15.20 27.33 3.96
C THR A 374 15.46 26.00 3.24
N ARG A 375 15.04 24.88 3.81
CA ARG A 375 15.19 23.54 3.22
C ARG A 375 14.36 23.37 1.95
N ILE A 376 13.13 23.87 1.95
CA ILE A 376 12.24 23.84 0.78
C ILE A 376 12.86 24.65 -0.38
N LEU A 377 13.32 25.87 -0.12
CA LEU A 377 13.95 26.71 -1.13
C LEU A 377 15.24 26.07 -1.66
N ARG A 378 16.05 25.47 -0.79
CA ARG A 378 17.28 24.76 -1.18
C ARG A 378 16.99 23.62 -2.16
N VAL A 379 16.00 22.77 -1.86
CA VAL A 379 15.61 21.68 -2.75
C VAL A 379 15.11 22.21 -4.09
N LYS A 380 14.26 23.22 -4.08
CA LYS A 380 13.76 23.87 -5.32
C LYS A 380 14.88 24.47 -6.15
N MET A 381 15.89 25.13 -5.52
CA MET A 381 17.04 25.69 -6.24
C MET A 381 17.97 24.61 -6.79
N ARG A 382 18.26 23.56 -6.00
CA ARG A 382 19.05 22.41 -6.45
C ARG A 382 18.40 21.70 -7.64
N ALA A 383 17.07 21.64 -7.65
CA ALA A 383 16.30 21.10 -8.76
C ALA A 383 16.21 22.06 -9.97
N GLY A 384 16.78 23.25 -9.90
CA GLY A 384 16.79 24.21 -11.01
C GLY A 384 15.41 24.78 -11.35
N LEU A 385 14.47 24.82 -10.40
CA LEU A 385 13.10 25.24 -10.71
C LEU A 385 12.98 26.72 -11.05
N TRP A 386 13.97 27.56 -10.67
CA TRP A 386 14.02 28.96 -11.10
C TRP A 386 14.37 29.12 -12.57
N GLU A 387 15.20 28.21 -13.11
CA GLU A 387 15.71 28.25 -14.47
C GLU A 387 14.86 27.41 -15.43
N LYS A 388 14.15 26.41 -14.92
CA LYS A 388 13.28 25.56 -15.76
C LYS A 388 12.11 26.36 -16.32
N PRO A 389 11.77 26.15 -17.59
CA PRO A 389 10.59 26.79 -18.19
C PRO A 389 9.30 26.19 -17.57
N MET A 390 8.17 26.77 -17.95
CA MET A 390 6.84 26.24 -17.66
C MET A 390 6.78 24.74 -17.97
N PRO A 391 6.10 23.92 -17.17
CA PRO A 391 6.13 22.47 -17.31
C PRO A 391 5.94 21.92 -18.72
N SER A 392 4.93 22.37 -19.46
CA SER A 392 4.68 21.92 -20.84
C SER A 392 5.74 22.35 -21.86
N ALA A 393 6.54 23.36 -21.54
CA ALA A 393 7.63 23.83 -22.40
C ALA A 393 8.97 23.11 -22.14
N ARG A 394 9.01 22.18 -21.21
CA ARG A 394 10.20 21.38 -20.91
C ARG A 394 10.45 20.32 -21.97
N GLU A 395 11.71 19.90 -22.10
CA GLU A 395 12.20 19.04 -23.19
C GLU A 395 11.37 17.78 -23.44
N LEU A 396 10.97 17.05 -22.39
CA LEU A 396 10.24 15.78 -22.49
C LEU A 396 8.72 15.94 -22.30
N ALA A 397 8.28 17.04 -21.72
CA ALA A 397 6.89 17.20 -21.29
C ALA A 397 5.90 17.15 -22.48
N GLY A 398 4.79 16.50 -22.26
CA GLY A 398 3.74 16.30 -23.25
C GLY A 398 4.05 15.27 -24.33
N LYS A 399 5.25 14.68 -24.33
CA LYS A 399 5.66 13.68 -25.33
C LYS A 399 5.14 12.30 -24.95
N GLN A 400 3.97 11.92 -25.45
CA GLN A 400 3.36 10.63 -25.20
C GLN A 400 4.28 9.45 -25.54
N GLY A 401 5.15 9.56 -26.53
CA GLY A 401 6.10 8.51 -26.92
C GLY A 401 7.23 8.25 -25.90
N GLU A 402 7.41 9.08 -24.88
CA GLU A 402 8.31 8.80 -23.77
C GLU A 402 7.68 7.79 -22.80
N LEU A 403 6.34 7.83 -22.63
CA LEU A 403 5.62 6.87 -21.79
C LEU A 403 5.57 5.51 -22.47
N GLY A 404 6.07 4.48 -21.81
CA GLY A 404 6.09 3.12 -22.36
C GLY A 404 6.92 2.98 -23.64
N ALA A 405 7.97 3.78 -23.84
CA ALA A 405 8.85 3.69 -25.00
C ALA A 405 9.39 2.26 -25.17
N VAL A 406 9.65 1.85 -26.40
CA VAL A 406 10.12 0.49 -26.73
C VAL A 406 11.37 0.13 -25.93
N THR A 407 12.30 1.07 -25.77
CA THR A 407 13.52 0.87 -24.96
C THR A 407 13.22 0.73 -23.47
N HIS A 408 12.20 1.42 -22.94
CA HIS A 408 11.76 1.32 -21.57
C HIS A 408 11.12 -0.05 -21.29
N LYS A 409 10.22 -0.48 -22.16
CA LYS A 409 9.61 -1.82 -22.09
C LYS A 409 10.65 -2.93 -22.24
N ALA A 410 11.65 -2.77 -23.09
CA ALA A 410 12.76 -3.71 -23.22
C ALA A 410 13.54 -3.86 -21.89
N LEU A 411 13.77 -2.74 -21.19
CA LEU A 411 14.39 -2.77 -19.85
C LEU A 411 13.48 -3.44 -18.82
N ALA A 412 12.18 -3.19 -18.86
CA ALA A 412 11.21 -3.86 -17.98
C ALA A 412 11.19 -5.37 -18.24
N ARG A 413 11.19 -5.81 -19.50
CA ARG A 413 11.31 -7.23 -19.88
C ARG A 413 12.62 -7.85 -19.37
N GLU A 414 13.75 -7.13 -19.45
CA GLU A 414 15.02 -7.57 -18.83
C GLU A 414 14.88 -7.71 -17.32
N ALA A 415 14.23 -6.74 -16.66
CA ALA A 415 14.00 -6.77 -15.21
C ALA A 415 13.15 -7.99 -14.81
N VAL A 416 12.10 -8.31 -15.58
CA VAL A 416 11.29 -9.53 -15.35
C VAL A 416 12.18 -10.78 -15.41
N ARG A 417 12.96 -10.95 -16.48
CA ARG A 417 13.85 -12.12 -16.60
C ARG A 417 14.82 -12.27 -15.44
N LYS A 418 15.32 -11.16 -14.90
CA LYS A 418 16.29 -11.17 -13.80
C LYS A 418 15.66 -11.39 -12.43
N SER A 419 14.38 -11.07 -12.27
CA SER A 419 13.67 -11.13 -10.99
C SER A 419 13.03 -12.47 -10.68
N LEU A 420 12.69 -13.27 -11.70
CA LEU A 420 12.03 -14.55 -11.49
C LEU A 420 12.95 -15.57 -10.82
N VAL A 421 12.42 -16.30 -9.83
CA VAL A 421 13.17 -17.33 -9.10
C VAL A 421 12.58 -18.70 -9.35
N LEU A 422 13.40 -19.60 -9.90
CA LEU A 422 13.03 -20.99 -10.09
C LEU A 422 13.22 -21.78 -8.78
N LEU A 423 12.11 -22.16 -8.15
CA LEU A 423 12.12 -22.89 -6.87
C LEU A 423 12.18 -24.39 -7.05
N LYS A 424 11.58 -24.91 -8.12
CA LYS A 424 11.51 -26.35 -8.42
C LYS A 424 11.56 -26.59 -9.93
N ASN A 425 12.27 -27.63 -10.38
CA ASN A 425 12.33 -28.06 -11.77
C ASN A 425 12.60 -29.57 -11.84
N GLU A 426 11.58 -30.36 -11.52
CA GLU A 426 11.70 -31.81 -11.49
C GLU A 426 11.78 -32.40 -12.89
N GLY A 427 12.59 -33.44 -13.03
CA GLY A 427 12.82 -34.08 -14.32
C GLY A 427 13.37 -33.14 -15.39
N ARG A 428 13.76 -31.91 -15.03
CA ARG A 428 14.23 -30.88 -15.96
C ARG A 428 13.15 -30.55 -17.01
N ILE A 429 11.86 -30.43 -16.58
CA ILE A 429 10.77 -30.12 -17.47
C ILE A 429 10.96 -28.76 -18.17
N LEU A 430 11.51 -27.78 -17.46
CA LEU A 430 11.91 -26.50 -18.02
C LEU A 430 13.35 -26.55 -18.55
N PRO A 431 13.67 -25.83 -19.64
CA PRO A 431 12.79 -25.00 -20.47
C PRO A 431 11.99 -25.84 -21.46
N LEU A 432 10.75 -25.45 -21.69
CA LEU A 432 9.78 -26.08 -22.59
C LEU A 432 10.18 -25.92 -24.05
N SER A 433 9.74 -26.85 -24.91
CA SER A 433 9.81 -26.70 -26.37
C SER A 433 8.73 -25.72 -26.85
N ARG A 434 9.03 -24.90 -27.85
CA ARG A 434 8.03 -24.09 -28.56
C ARG A 434 7.01 -24.92 -29.37
N GLN A 435 7.28 -26.21 -29.55
CA GLN A 435 6.37 -27.15 -30.25
C GLN A 435 5.39 -27.83 -29.28
N SER A 436 5.50 -27.58 -27.99
CA SER A 436 4.62 -28.17 -26.98
C SER A 436 3.20 -27.64 -27.12
N ARG A 437 2.24 -28.54 -26.93
CA ARG A 437 0.83 -28.16 -26.72
C ARG A 437 0.66 -27.79 -25.26
N VAL A 438 0.34 -26.54 -25.01
CA VAL A 438 0.29 -25.94 -23.69
C VAL A 438 -1.14 -25.67 -23.27
N LEU A 439 -1.51 -26.13 -22.09
CA LEU A 439 -2.72 -25.67 -21.42
C LEU A 439 -2.33 -24.48 -20.51
N VAL A 440 -2.96 -23.33 -20.70
CA VAL A 440 -2.80 -22.18 -19.80
C VAL A 440 -4.01 -22.12 -18.88
N ALA A 441 -3.77 -22.13 -17.58
CA ALA A 441 -4.81 -22.16 -16.54
C ALA A 441 -4.44 -21.29 -15.33
N GLY A 442 -5.37 -21.12 -14.41
CA GLY A 442 -5.19 -20.39 -13.16
C GLY A 442 -5.74 -18.97 -13.19
N SER A 443 -6.05 -18.45 -12.02
CA SER A 443 -6.75 -17.17 -11.83
C SER A 443 -5.97 -15.96 -12.36
N ALA A 444 -4.62 -16.06 -12.44
CA ALA A 444 -3.76 -14.98 -12.86
C ALA A 444 -3.24 -15.11 -14.31
N ALA A 445 -3.61 -16.15 -15.03
CA ALA A 445 -3.08 -16.44 -16.37
C ALA A 445 -3.33 -15.32 -17.39
N ASN A 446 -4.45 -14.63 -17.28
CA ASN A 446 -4.84 -13.53 -18.15
C ASN A 446 -5.31 -12.29 -17.38
N ASP A 447 -4.86 -12.15 -16.14
CA ASP A 447 -5.21 -11.03 -15.25
C ASP A 447 -4.00 -10.10 -15.07
N LEU A 448 -4.06 -8.96 -15.78
CA LEU A 448 -3.00 -7.94 -15.68
C LEU A 448 -3.00 -7.25 -14.32
N GLY A 449 -4.15 -7.12 -13.64
CA GLY A 449 -4.21 -6.52 -12.31
C GLY A 449 -3.39 -7.32 -11.29
N LYS A 450 -3.54 -8.65 -11.27
CA LYS A 450 -2.73 -9.55 -10.43
C LYS A 450 -1.24 -9.51 -10.82
N GLN A 451 -0.95 -9.37 -12.11
CA GLN A 451 0.42 -9.35 -12.62
C GLN A 451 1.16 -8.06 -12.25
N VAL A 452 0.50 -6.90 -12.33
CA VAL A 452 1.14 -5.62 -12.02
C VAL A 452 1.11 -5.28 -10.52
N GLY A 453 0.11 -5.75 -9.78
CA GLY A 453 -0.01 -5.53 -8.34
C GLY A 453 -0.58 -4.16 -7.95
N GLY A 454 -0.49 -3.83 -6.67
CA GLY A 454 -0.87 -2.52 -6.12
C GLY A 454 0.00 -1.39 -6.67
N TRP A 455 -0.36 -0.14 -6.38
CA TRP A 455 0.33 1.04 -6.92
C TRP A 455 0.44 1.01 -8.46
N SER A 456 -0.63 0.60 -9.13
CA SER A 456 -0.68 0.53 -10.60
C SER A 456 -1.95 1.20 -11.09
N LEU A 457 -1.85 2.39 -11.67
CA LEU A 457 -2.88 3.37 -12.03
C LEU A 457 -3.75 3.78 -10.82
N THR A 458 -4.39 2.84 -10.16
CA THR A 458 -5.10 3.07 -8.91
C THR A 458 -4.21 2.71 -7.71
N TRP A 459 -4.50 3.24 -6.54
CA TRP A 459 -3.73 2.97 -5.33
C TRP A 459 -3.66 1.47 -5.02
N GLN A 460 -4.83 0.80 -4.98
CA GLN A 460 -4.86 -0.63 -4.69
C GLN A 460 -4.48 -1.53 -5.88
N GLY A 461 -4.33 -0.97 -7.08
CA GLY A 461 -4.15 -1.76 -8.31
C GLY A 461 -5.43 -2.46 -8.77
N SER A 462 -6.49 -2.37 -7.98
CA SER A 462 -7.84 -2.86 -8.33
C SER A 462 -8.55 -1.89 -9.29
N GLU A 463 -9.73 -2.31 -9.81
CA GLU A 463 -10.54 -1.51 -10.73
C GLU A 463 -9.84 -1.20 -12.07
N ASN A 464 -8.85 -2.01 -12.42
CA ASN A 464 -8.13 -1.92 -13.68
C ASN A 464 -8.50 -3.08 -14.61
N GLY A 465 -8.68 -2.78 -15.87
CA GLY A 465 -8.88 -3.75 -16.92
C GLY A 465 -7.72 -3.77 -17.92
N ARG A 466 -7.79 -4.65 -18.91
CA ARG A 466 -6.76 -4.76 -19.97
C ARG A 466 -6.52 -3.44 -20.71
N GLY A 467 -7.58 -2.65 -20.91
CA GLY A 467 -7.51 -1.35 -21.59
C GLY A 467 -6.70 -0.29 -20.86
N ASP A 468 -6.48 -0.50 -19.55
CA ASP A 468 -5.73 0.42 -18.71
C ASP A 468 -4.21 0.26 -18.85
N PHE A 469 -3.75 -0.85 -19.43
CA PHE A 469 -2.33 -1.18 -19.63
C PHE A 469 -2.05 -1.43 -21.13
N PRO A 470 -1.97 -0.39 -21.96
CA PRO A 470 -1.82 -0.54 -23.41
C PRO A 470 -0.50 -1.23 -23.76
N GLY A 471 -0.60 -2.30 -24.54
CA GLY A 471 0.55 -3.09 -24.97
C GLY A 471 1.17 -3.97 -23.91
N ALA A 472 0.53 -4.11 -22.73
CA ALA A 472 0.93 -5.10 -21.72
C ALA A 472 0.63 -6.52 -22.21
N GLN A 473 1.46 -7.45 -21.80
CA GLN A 473 1.34 -8.87 -22.13
C GLN A 473 1.05 -9.66 -20.86
N SER A 474 -0.11 -10.34 -20.82
CA SER A 474 -0.36 -11.37 -19.81
C SER A 474 0.47 -12.63 -20.10
N VAL A 475 0.52 -13.56 -19.14
CA VAL A 475 1.18 -14.87 -19.39
C VAL A 475 0.51 -15.61 -20.53
N LEU A 476 -0.83 -15.56 -20.62
CA LEU A 476 -1.56 -16.17 -21.74
C LEU A 476 -1.16 -15.55 -23.09
N ASP A 477 -1.07 -14.23 -23.18
CA ASP A 477 -0.63 -13.55 -24.40
C ASP A 477 0.79 -13.97 -24.79
N ALA A 478 1.70 -13.96 -23.82
CA ALA A 478 3.10 -14.27 -24.02
C ALA A 478 3.34 -15.74 -24.41
N VAL A 479 2.59 -16.68 -23.80
CA VAL A 479 2.63 -18.10 -24.19
C VAL A 479 2.09 -18.26 -25.60
N THR A 480 0.97 -17.63 -25.92
CA THR A 480 0.35 -17.68 -27.26
C THR A 480 1.30 -17.15 -28.32
N ALA A 481 1.96 -16.02 -28.04
CA ALA A 481 2.97 -15.46 -28.95
C ALA A 481 4.20 -16.39 -29.12
N THR A 482 4.53 -17.16 -28.10
CA THR A 482 5.70 -18.06 -28.10
C THR A 482 5.47 -19.35 -28.87
N VAL A 483 4.35 -20.06 -28.65
CA VAL A 483 4.10 -21.38 -29.22
C VAL A 483 3.12 -21.37 -30.40
N GLY A 484 2.40 -20.27 -30.62
CA GLY A 484 1.30 -20.14 -31.59
C GLY A 484 -0.06 -20.55 -31.02
N ALA A 485 -1.10 -19.87 -31.49
CA ALA A 485 -2.47 -20.05 -30.96
C ALA A 485 -2.98 -21.49 -31.10
N ASP A 486 -2.61 -22.21 -32.17
CA ASP A 486 -3.01 -23.60 -32.42
C ASP A 486 -2.42 -24.57 -31.39
N HIS A 487 -1.41 -24.19 -30.65
CA HIS A 487 -0.74 -24.99 -29.62
C HIS A 487 -1.21 -24.63 -28.20
N VAL A 488 -2.11 -23.64 -28.06
CA VAL A 488 -2.60 -23.19 -26.75
C VAL A 488 -4.02 -23.62 -26.51
N GLN A 489 -4.23 -24.26 -25.38
CA GLN A 489 -5.57 -24.48 -24.79
C GLN A 489 -5.70 -23.57 -23.56
N VAL A 490 -6.89 -23.03 -23.33
CA VAL A 490 -7.17 -22.17 -22.17
C VAL A 490 -8.24 -22.85 -21.30
N SER A 491 -7.96 -22.96 -20.02
CA SER A 491 -8.96 -23.40 -19.05
C SER A 491 -9.50 -22.21 -18.28
N THR A 492 -10.82 -22.00 -18.34
CA THR A 492 -11.53 -20.88 -17.68
C THR A 492 -12.04 -21.28 -16.29
N GLY A 493 -11.19 -21.79 -15.42
CA GLY A 493 -11.50 -21.93 -14.00
C GLY A 493 -11.60 -23.36 -13.45
N SER A 494 -12.11 -24.36 -14.20
CA SER A 494 -12.29 -25.71 -13.65
C SER A 494 -11.15 -26.70 -13.97
N GLY A 495 -10.18 -26.29 -14.80
CA GLY A 495 -9.14 -27.22 -15.29
C GLY A 495 -9.71 -28.29 -16.26
N GLU A 496 -10.89 -28.06 -16.80
CA GLU A 496 -11.49 -28.97 -17.78
C GLU A 496 -10.72 -28.91 -19.09
N LEU A 497 -10.50 -30.11 -19.66
CA LEU A 497 -9.83 -30.27 -20.95
C LEU A 497 -10.88 -30.23 -22.08
N THR A 498 -10.77 -29.27 -22.96
CA THR A 498 -11.68 -29.09 -24.11
C THR A 498 -11.15 -29.69 -25.42
N GLY A 499 -10.09 -30.51 -25.35
CA GLY A 499 -9.45 -31.06 -26.55
C GLY A 499 -8.48 -32.20 -26.28
N ALA A 500 -7.51 -32.39 -27.16
CA ALA A 500 -6.50 -33.40 -27.00
C ALA A 500 -5.63 -33.08 -25.76
N LYS A 501 -5.18 -34.11 -25.04
CA LYS A 501 -4.35 -33.97 -23.85
C LYS A 501 -3.12 -33.09 -24.16
N PRO A 502 -2.88 -31.99 -23.40
CA PRO A 502 -1.71 -31.15 -23.60
C PRO A 502 -0.44 -31.86 -23.14
N ASP A 503 0.71 -31.41 -23.64
CA ASP A 503 1.99 -31.94 -23.22
C ASP A 503 2.40 -31.41 -21.85
N VAL A 504 1.95 -30.19 -21.53
CA VAL A 504 2.25 -29.48 -20.27
C VAL A 504 1.15 -28.46 -19.97
N ALA A 505 0.89 -28.22 -18.71
CA ALA A 505 0.08 -27.10 -18.26
C ALA A 505 0.99 -26.01 -17.64
N ILE A 506 0.69 -24.74 -17.93
CA ILE A 506 1.20 -23.58 -17.21
C ILE A 506 0.04 -23.05 -16.36
N LEU A 507 0.13 -23.24 -15.05
CA LEU A 507 -0.84 -22.74 -14.10
C LEU A 507 -0.32 -21.44 -13.48
N VAL A 508 -1.02 -20.33 -13.66
CA VAL A 508 -0.66 -19.03 -13.08
C VAL A 508 -1.58 -18.73 -11.92
N MET A 509 -1.02 -18.76 -10.74
CA MET A 509 -1.66 -18.39 -9.48
C MET A 509 -1.29 -16.96 -9.12
N GLY A 510 -2.14 -16.23 -8.38
CA GLY A 510 -1.75 -14.87 -7.98
C GLY A 510 -2.65 -14.26 -6.93
N GLU A 511 -2.04 -13.48 -6.02
CA GLU A 511 -2.76 -12.60 -5.13
C GLU A 511 -3.54 -11.55 -5.94
N ASP A 512 -4.72 -11.14 -5.46
CA ASP A 512 -5.37 -9.93 -5.95
C ASP A 512 -4.51 -8.72 -5.59
N PRO A 513 -4.50 -7.66 -6.40
CA PRO A 513 -3.69 -6.49 -6.11
C PRO A 513 -4.15 -5.81 -4.81
N TYR A 514 -3.18 -5.30 -4.06
CA TYR A 514 -3.40 -4.54 -2.82
C TYR A 514 -2.26 -3.55 -2.60
N ALA A 515 -2.52 -2.53 -1.80
CA ALA A 515 -1.52 -1.60 -1.28
C ALA A 515 -1.72 -1.36 0.21
N GLU A 516 -0.62 -1.15 0.93
CA GLU A 516 -0.58 -0.80 2.35
C GLU A 516 -1.33 -1.82 3.23
N TRP A 517 -2.02 -1.35 4.27
CA TRP A 517 -2.73 -2.19 5.25
C TRP A 517 -3.84 -3.08 4.67
N PHE A 518 -4.33 -2.79 3.45
CA PHE A 518 -5.24 -3.71 2.75
C PHE A 518 -4.58 -5.04 2.41
N GLY A 519 -3.26 -5.06 2.30
CA GLY A 519 -2.48 -6.26 2.09
C GLY A 519 -2.05 -6.97 3.37
N ASP A 520 -2.29 -6.41 4.56
CA ASP A 520 -1.94 -7.07 5.81
C ASP A 520 -2.65 -8.41 5.94
N ILE A 521 -1.92 -9.45 6.34
CA ILE A 521 -2.53 -10.73 6.69
C ILE A 521 -2.99 -10.64 8.15
N PRO A 522 -4.30 -10.65 8.41
CA PRO A 522 -4.83 -10.48 9.75
C PRO A 522 -4.59 -11.72 10.64
N ASP A 523 -4.75 -11.55 11.95
CA ASP A 523 -4.46 -12.57 12.96
C ASP A 523 -5.23 -13.89 12.77
N ASN A 524 -6.41 -13.83 12.12
CA ASN A 524 -7.25 -14.99 11.81
C ASN A 524 -6.87 -15.72 10.52
N LYS A 525 -5.80 -15.30 9.84
CA LYS A 525 -5.26 -15.91 8.62
C LYS A 525 -3.81 -16.37 8.82
N THR A 526 -3.33 -17.11 7.84
CA THR A 526 -1.96 -17.61 7.78
C THR A 526 -1.31 -17.21 6.45
N LEU A 527 -0.03 -17.54 6.26
CA LEU A 527 0.65 -17.35 4.97
C LEU A 527 0.20 -18.33 3.88
N ALA A 528 -0.73 -19.27 4.15
CA ALA A 528 -1.14 -20.26 3.16
C ALA A 528 -1.95 -19.61 2.04
N TYR A 529 -1.41 -19.64 0.81
CA TYR A 529 -2.04 -19.03 -0.36
C TYR A 529 -3.51 -19.41 -0.51
N GLY A 530 -3.81 -20.71 -0.54
CA GLY A 530 -5.18 -21.21 -0.73
C GLY A 530 -6.16 -20.89 0.41
N ASP A 531 -5.67 -20.47 1.58
CA ASP A 531 -6.49 -20.12 2.75
C ASP A 531 -6.76 -18.60 2.86
N LEU A 532 -6.02 -17.78 2.11
CA LEU A 532 -6.20 -16.33 2.15
C LEU A 532 -7.54 -15.89 1.58
N LYS A 533 -7.92 -16.45 0.43
CA LYS A 533 -9.19 -16.17 -0.25
C LYS A 533 -9.78 -17.45 -0.84
N SER A 534 -11.11 -17.53 -0.88
CA SER A 534 -11.80 -18.67 -1.53
C SER A 534 -11.46 -18.79 -3.01
N SER A 535 -11.29 -17.68 -3.71
CA SER A 535 -10.85 -17.65 -5.11
C SER A 535 -9.46 -18.24 -5.33
N TYR A 536 -8.55 -18.10 -4.35
CA TYR A 536 -7.21 -18.70 -4.44
C TYR A 536 -7.24 -20.22 -4.24
N HIS A 537 -8.20 -20.71 -3.45
CA HIS A 537 -8.39 -22.15 -3.29
C HIS A 537 -8.74 -22.87 -4.61
N GLU A 538 -9.42 -22.18 -5.54
CA GLU A 538 -9.74 -22.74 -6.86
C GLU A 538 -8.50 -23.02 -7.72
N ASP A 539 -7.44 -22.24 -7.57
CA ASP A 539 -6.15 -22.53 -8.23
C ASP A 539 -5.56 -23.88 -7.75
N LEU A 540 -5.61 -24.14 -6.45
CA LEU A 540 -5.19 -25.41 -5.87
C LEU A 540 -6.06 -26.58 -6.36
N LEU A 541 -7.38 -26.39 -6.43
CA LEU A 541 -8.27 -27.42 -6.99
C LEU A 541 -7.98 -27.69 -8.46
N THR A 542 -7.68 -26.66 -9.24
CA THR A 542 -7.27 -26.81 -10.64
C THR A 542 -5.96 -27.59 -10.75
N LEU A 543 -4.97 -27.28 -9.92
CA LEU A 543 -3.71 -28.02 -9.88
C LEU A 543 -3.90 -29.50 -9.53
N LYS A 544 -4.79 -29.82 -8.57
CA LYS A 544 -5.15 -31.20 -8.21
C LYS A 544 -5.76 -31.96 -9.39
N ARG A 545 -6.69 -31.33 -10.14
CA ARG A 545 -7.31 -31.92 -11.33
C ARG A 545 -6.29 -32.22 -12.43
N LEU A 546 -5.41 -31.26 -12.74
CA LEU A 546 -4.34 -31.43 -13.73
C LEU A 546 -3.37 -32.54 -13.34
N LYS A 547 -2.96 -32.62 -12.08
CA LYS A 547 -2.12 -33.71 -11.58
C LYS A 547 -2.80 -35.06 -11.70
N ALA A 548 -4.10 -35.16 -11.34
CA ALA A 548 -4.87 -36.38 -11.46
C ALA A 548 -5.03 -36.83 -12.93
N ALA A 549 -5.09 -35.88 -13.88
CA ALA A 549 -5.11 -36.16 -15.32
C ALA A 549 -3.73 -36.58 -15.87
N GLY A 550 -2.70 -36.61 -15.02
CA GLY A 550 -1.33 -36.96 -15.41
C GLY A 550 -0.69 -35.93 -16.35
N ILE A 551 -1.04 -34.66 -16.20
CA ILE A 551 -0.46 -33.56 -16.96
C ILE A 551 0.66 -32.92 -16.10
N PRO A 552 1.90 -32.82 -16.60
CA PRO A 552 2.93 -32.09 -15.91
C PRO A 552 2.56 -30.61 -15.80
N VAL A 553 2.73 -29.99 -14.61
CA VAL A 553 2.36 -28.60 -14.38
C VAL A 553 3.57 -27.75 -14.04
N VAL A 554 3.74 -26.66 -14.78
CA VAL A 554 4.61 -25.54 -14.45
C VAL A 554 3.76 -24.49 -13.75
N THR A 555 3.97 -24.30 -12.46
CA THR A 555 3.26 -23.28 -11.68
C THR A 555 4.06 -21.99 -11.65
N VAL A 556 3.40 -20.88 -11.95
CA VAL A 556 3.92 -19.51 -11.85
C VAL A 556 3.09 -18.79 -10.79
N LEU A 557 3.72 -18.26 -9.75
CA LEU A 557 3.05 -17.57 -8.65
C LEU A 557 3.34 -16.07 -8.70
N PHE A 558 2.27 -15.27 -8.78
CA PHE A 558 2.32 -13.83 -8.55
C PHE A 558 1.98 -13.54 -7.08
N SER A 559 2.92 -12.94 -6.36
CA SER A 559 2.71 -12.61 -4.96
C SER A 559 3.55 -11.42 -4.53
N GLY A 560 3.01 -10.63 -3.61
CA GLY A 560 3.71 -9.51 -2.99
C GLY A 560 4.59 -9.92 -1.79
N ARG A 561 4.71 -11.22 -1.53
CA ARG A 561 5.42 -11.80 -0.38
C ARG A 561 5.72 -13.27 -0.58
N PRO A 562 6.64 -13.90 0.18
CA PRO A 562 6.69 -15.35 0.29
C PRO A 562 5.40 -15.90 0.91
N LEU A 563 4.85 -16.94 0.33
CA LEU A 563 3.63 -17.59 0.80
C LEU A 563 3.85 -19.08 1.06
N TYR A 564 3.11 -19.64 2.01
CA TYR A 564 3.11 -21.08 2.22
C TYR A 564 2.36 -21.77 1.08
N VAL A 565 3.08 -22.60 0.31
CA VAL A 565 2.58 -23.28 -0.90
C VAL A 565 3.08 -24.74 -0.97
N ASN A 566 3.19 -25.43 0.16
CA ASN A 566 3.74 -26.79 0.19
C ASN A 566 2.89 -27.79 -0.62
N GLU A 567 1.57 -27.66 -0.59
CA GLU A 567 0.70 -28.55 -1.35
C GLU A 567 0.83 -28.29 -2.85
N GLU A 568 0.88 -27.03 -3.25
CA GLU A 568 1.08 -26.61 -4.63
C GLU A 568 2.46 -27.07 -5.15
N LEU A 569 3.50 -26.97 -4.33
CA LEU A 569 4.82 -27.49 -4.66
C LEU A 569 4.82 -29.00 -4.86
N ASN A 570 4.16 -29.78 -3.98
CA ASN A 570 4.05 -31.23 -4.10
C ASN A 570 3.42 -31.66 -5.43
N LEU A 571 2.47 -30.88 -5.92
CA LEU A 571 1.69 -31.18 -7.12
C LEU A 571 2.36 -30.70 -8.42
N SER A 572 3.23 -29.69 -8.34
CA SER A 572 3.88 -29.05 -9.50
C SER A 572 5.12 -29.82 -9.96
N SER A 573 5.35 -29.87 -11.27
CA SER A 573 6.62 -30.38 -11.86
C SER A 573 7.71 -29.30 -11.86
N ALA A 574 7.33 -28.04 -12.05
CA ALA A 574 8.20 -26.89 -11.84
C ALA A 574 7.42 -25.78 -11.13
N PHE A 575 8.13 -24.94 -10.36
CA PHE A 575 7.53 -23.85 -9.62
C PHE A 575 8.40 -22.60 -9.71
N VAL A 576 7.80 -21.49 -10.13
CA VAL A 576 8.45 -20.19 -10.33
C VAL A 576 7.79 -19.15 -9.44
N ALA A 577 8.55 -18.54 -8.56
CA ALA A 577 8.16 -17.31 -7.88
C ALA A 577 8.42 -16.13 -8.83
N ALA A 578 7.35 -15.52 -9.32
CA ALA A 578 7.41 -14.43 -10.30
C ALA A 578 7.17 -13.05 -9.66
N TRP A 579 6.83 -13.00 -8.39
CA TRP A 579 6.56 -11.80 -7.62
C TRP A 579 5.41 -10.98 -8.27
N LEU A 580 5.61 -9.70 -8.49
CA LEU A 580 4.70 -8.81 -9.22
C LEU A 580 5.48 -8.23 -10.40
N PRO A 581 5.48 -8.91 -11.57
CA PRO A 581 6.44 -8.67 -12.64
C PRO A 581 6.15 -7.43 -13.50
N GLY A 582 5.01 -6.75 -13.32
CA GLY A 582 4.66 -5.60 -14.15
C GLY A 582 4.03 -6.00 -15.49
N THR A 583 4.20 -5.16 -16.53
CA THR A 583 3.45 -5.30 -17.79
C THR A 583 4.07 -6.26 -18.82
N GLU A 584 5.33 -6.68 -18.63
CA GLU A 584 6.10 -7.38 -19.68
C GLU A 584 6.09 -8.91 -19.47
N GLY A 585 4.93 -9.54 -19.63
CA GLY A 585 4.75 -11.00 -19.46
C GLY A 585 5.64 -11.86 -20.37
N GLU A 586 6.08 -11.33 -21.50
CA GLU A 586 7.06 -12.02 -22.35
C GLU A 586 8.39 -12.31 -21.64
N GLY A 587 8.78 -11.50 -20.66
CA GLY A 587 9.96 -11.78 -19.84
C GLY A 587 9.85 -13.10 -19.06
N ILE A 588 8.63 -13.52 -18.74
CA ILE A 588 8.36 -14.82 -18.11
C ILE A 588 8.58 -15.94 -19.13
N THR A 589 8.00 -15.83 -20.32
CA THR A 589 8.12 -16.88 -21.36
C THR A 589 9.52 -16.97 -21.93
N ASP A 590 10.30 -15.89 -21.93
CA ASP A 590 11.73 -15.89 -22.28
C ASP A 590 12.53 -16.91 -21.44
N LEU A 591 12.12 -17.13 -20.20
CA LEU A 591 12.72 -18.10 -19.29
C LEU A 591 12.08 -19.48 -19.42
N LEU A 592 10.76 -19.57 -19.60
CA LEU A 592 10.06 -20.86 -19.61
C LEU A 592 10.30 -21.66 -20.89
N PHE A 593 10.64 -21.03 -21.98
CA PHE A 593 10.74 -21.69 -23.28
C PHE A 593 12.17 -21.60 -23.89
N ARG A 594 12.49 -22.58 -24.71
CA ARG A 594 13.65 -22.56 -25.58
C ARG A 594 13.43 -21.52 -26.72
N ASP A 595 14.52 -21.06 -27.32
CA ASP A 595 14.46 -20.23 -28.52
C ASP A 595 13.94 -21.03 -29.74
N ALA A 596 13.77 -20.35 -30.86
CA ALA A 596 13.32 -20.96 -32.11
C ALA A 596 14.29 -22.02 -32.65
N LYS A 597 15.55 -22.05 -32.19
CA LYS A 597 16.60 -23.04 -32.53
C LYS A 597 16.68 -24.17 -31.54
N GLY A 598 15.77 -24.23 -30.55
CA GLY A 598 15.75 -25.23 -29.50
C GLY A 598 16.83 -25.06 -28.41
N LYS A 599 17.48 -23.90 -28.34
CA LYS A 599 18.51 -23.58 -27.34
C LYS A 599 17.90 -22.81 -26.15
N VAL A 600 18.59 -22.85 -25.03
CA VAL A 600 18.31 -21.95 -23.90
C VAL A 600 18.81 -20.57 -24.28
N ALA A 601 17.89 -19.64 -24.50
CA ALA A 601 18.23 -18.23 -24.79
C ALA A 601 18.51 -17.45 -23.50
N HIS A 602 17.70 -17.69 -22.48
CA HIS A 602 17.82 -17.06 -21.16
C HIS A 602 17.72 -18.12 -20.07
N ASP A 603 18.50 -17.95 -19.01
CA ASP A 603 18.50 -18.84 -17.84
C ASP A 603 18.04 -18.04 -16.62
N PHE A 604 17.49 -18.75 -15.62
CA PHE A 604 17.11 -18.17 -14.35
C PHE A 604 18.35 -17.67 -13.59
N GLN A 605 18.35 -16.38 -13.27
CA GLN A 605 19.41 -15.72 -12.50
C GLN A 605 18.92 -15.26 -11.12
N GLY A 606 17.62 -15.08 -10.98
CA GLY A 606 17.00 -14.61 -9.75
C GLY A 606 17.31 -15.51 -8.55
N ARG A 607 17.52 -14.89 -7.40
CA ARG A 607 17.77 -15.55 -6.11
C ARG A 607 16.86 -14.92 -5.07
N LEU A 608 16.26 -15.75 -4.22
CA LEU A 608 15.38 -15.24 -3.17
C LEU A 608 16.07 -14.13 -2.37
N SER A 609 15.43 -13.00 -2.29
CA SER A 609 15.78 -11.88 -1.41
C SER A 609 14.98 -11.90 -0.11
N PHE A 610 14.08 -12.86 0.00
CA PHE A 610 13.30 -13.20 1.19
C PHE A 610 13.34 -14.71 1.40
N SER A 611 13.41 -15.12 2.65
CA SER A 611 13.33 -16.51 3.04
C SER A 611 11.91 -17.04 2.81
N TRP A 612 11.76 -18.27 2.29
CA TRP A 612 10.47 -18.83 1.91
C TRP A 612 9.89 -19.72 3.01
N PRO A 613 8.63 -19.55 3.44
CA PRO A 613 8.08 -20.24 4.60
C PRO A 613 7.94 -21.75 4.41
N PHE A 614 8.28 -22.48 5.44
CA PHE A 614 8.12 -23.93 5.55
C PHE A 614 6.78 -24.31 6.22
N SER A 615 6.25 -23.46 7.10
CA SER A 615 4.97 -23.65 7.78
C SER A 615 4.05 -22.43 7.55
N LYS A 616 2.76 -22.61 7.78
CA LYS A 616 1.74 -21.58 7.58
C LYS A 616 1.96 -20.30 8.41
N CYS A 617 2.68 -20.42 9.52
CA CYS A 617 2.95 -19.31 10.43
C CYS A 617 4.44 -18.95 10.56
N ALA A 618 5.27 -19.37 9.62
CA ALA A 618 6.66 -18.96 9.53
C ALA A 618 6.78 -17.56 8.91
N THR A 619 6.36 -16.52 9.64
CA THR A 619 6.17 -15.15 9.14
C THR A 619 7.41 -14.27 9.28
N THR A 620 8.33 -14.61 10.19
CA THR A 620 9.50 -13.82 10.57
C THR A 620 10.82 -14.60 10.44
N ILE A 621 10.89 -15.50 9.46
CA ILE A 621 12.03 -16.38 9.21
C ILE A 621 13.21 -15.69 8.52
N ASN A 622 13.45 -14.44 8.83
CA ASN A 622 14.46 -13.63 8.17
C ASN A 622 15.88 -14.14 8.41
N ARG A 623 16.73 -13.99 7.39
CA ARG A 623 18.15 -14.21 7.51
C ARG A 623 18.75 -13.38 8.65
N THR A 624 19.65 -13.99 9.43
CA THR A 624 20.44 -13.26 10.44
C THR A 624 21.32 -12.20 9.77
N PRO A 625 21.26 -10.93 10.17
CA PRO A 625 22.15 -9.89 9.66
C PRO A 625 23.60 -10.21 9.99
N THR A 626 24.43 -10.41 8.97
CA THR A 626 25.85 -10.84 9.17
C THR A 626 26.78 -9.68 9.49
N HIS A 627 26.36 -8.44 9.23
CA HIS A 627 27.19 -7.23 9.45
C HIS A 627 27.05 -6.67 10.87
N ILE A 628 26.06 -7.10 11.67
CA ILE A 628 25.88 -6.64 13.05
C ILE A 628 26.57 -7.64 13.99
N PRO A 629 27.67 -7.25 14.66
CA PRO A 629 28.39 -8.14 15.55
C PRO A 629 27.54 -8.60 16.74
N GLY A 630 27.43 -9.93 16.91
CA GLY A 630 26.72 -10.51 18.04
C GLY A 630 25.19 -10.26 18.06
N TRP A 631 24.61 -9.93 16.91
CA TRP A 631 23.17 -9.65 16.79
C TRP A 631 22.32 -10.79 17.37
N GLN A 632 21.34 -10.41 18.16
CA GLN A 632 20.34 -11.29 18.72
C GLN A 632 18.98 -10.91 18.17
N ARG A 633 18.24 -11.88 17.67
CA ARG A 633 16.88 -11.65 17.18
C ARG A 633 15.99 -11.12 18.30
N PRO A 634 15.33 -9.97 18.14
CA PRO A 634 14.41 -9.45 19.13
C PRO A 634 13.28 -10.43 19.43
N ALA A 635 12.79 -10.44 20.67
CA ALA A 635 11.75 -11.39 21.09
C ALA A 635 10.46 -11.27 20.28
N PHE A 636 10.10 -10.07 19.86
CA PHE A 636 8.90 -9.81 19.05
C PHE A 636 9.06 -10.23 17.57
N GLU A 637 10.28 -10.48 17.10
CA GLU A 637 10.60 -10.99 15.76
C GLU A 637 10.80 -12.52 15.77
N GLN A 638 10.61 -13.18 16.92
CA GLN A 638 10.76 -14.63 17.00
C GLN A 638 9.58 -15.31 16.31
N ASP A 639 9.90 -16.13 15.32
CA ASP A 639 8.93 -16.98 14.66
C ASP A 639 8.37 -18.03 15.63
N PRO A 640 7.04 -18.32 15.59
CA PRO A 640 6.44 -19.42 16.37
C PRO A 640 7.09 -20.79 16.11
N ALA A 641 7.75 -20.98 14.99
CA ALA A 641 8.50 -22.18 14.66
C ALA A 641 9.90 -22.24 15.31
N GLY A 642 10.33 -21.17 16.00
CA GLY A 642 11.59 -21.09 16.74
C GLY A 642 12.75 -20.51 15.95
N GLU A 643 13.67 -21.33 15.49
CA GLU A 643 14.89 -20.88 14.81
C GLU A 643 14.66 -20.57 13.30
N TYR A 644 15.64 -19.86 12.68
CA TYR A 644 15.67 -19.67 11.24
C TYR A 644 15.64 -21.02 10.50
N ALA A 645 14.49 -21.36 9.94
CA ALA A 645 14.21 -22.65 9.36
C ALA A 645 13.31 -22.56 8.12
N PRO A 646 13.66 -21.77 7.10
CA PRO A 646 12.85 -21.61 5.89
C PRO A 646 12.82 -22.91 5.05
N LEU A 647 11.81 -23.06 4.20
CA LEU A 647 11.78 -24.12 3.18
C LEU A 647 12.88 -23.87 2.13
N PHE A 648 12.91 -22.64 1.62
CA PHE A 648 13.99 -22.15 0.78
C PHE A 648 14.65 -20.97 1.46
N PRO A 649 15.95 -21.06 1.81
CA PRO A 649 16.63 -19.96 2.48
C PRO A 649 16.89 -18.80 1.53
N TYR A 650 17.14 -17.62 2.10
CA TYR A 650 17.67 -16.48 1.37
C TYR A 650 18.81 -16.88 0.43
N GLY A 651 18.79 -16.37 -0.80
CA GLY A 651 19.76 -16.71 -1.83
C GLY A 651 19.45 -17.98 -2.62
N TYR A 652 18.39 -18.72 -2.27
CA TYR A 652 17.98 -19.88 -3.04
C TYR A 652 17.45 -19.49 -4.43
N GLY A 653 17.70 -20.35 -5.39
CA GLY A 653 17.18 -20.26 -6.76
C GLY A 653 17.93 -21.25 -7.66
N LEU A 654 17.20 -21.96 -8.49
CA LEU A 654 17.74 -22.89 -9.47
C LEU A 654 18.10 -22.15 -10.77
N SER A 655 18.96 -22.74 -11.57
CA SER A 655 19.18 -22.40 -12.96
C SER A 655 19.27 -23.68 -13.81
N TYR A 656 19.20 -23.54 -15.14
CA TYR A 656 19.27 -24.72 -16.03
C TYR A 656 20.64 -25.38 -16.04
N GLY A 657 21.68 -24.58 -15.85
CA GLY A 657 23.06 -25.06 -15.91
C GLY A 657 23.71 -25.37 -14.58
N LYS A 658 23.13 -24.88 -13.45
CA LYS A 658 23.76 -25.02 -12.13
C LYS A 658 22.70 -25.22 -11.03
N PRO A 659 23.03 -26.00 -9.98
CA PRO A 659 22.20 -26.09 -8.80
C PRO A 659 22.09 -24.71 -8.10
N SER A 660 21.13 -24.58 -7.17
CA SER A 660 21.08 -23.43 -6.28
C SER A 660 22.37 -23.35 -5.43
N PRO A 661 22.91 -22.14 -5.19
CA PRO A 661 24.10 -21.97 -4.34
C PRO A 661 23.85 -22.36 -2.88
N VAL A 662 22.59 -22.34 -2.45
CA VAL A 662 22.14 -22.77 -1.12
C VAL A 662 21.11 -23.90 -1.26
N ALA A 663 21.11 -24.82 -0.32
CA ALA A 663 20.20 -25.98 -0.38
C ALA A 663 18.81 -25.62 0.16
N ALA A 664 17.78 -26.22 -0.42
CA ALA A 664 16.46 -26.26 0.20
C ALA A 664 16.51 -27.06 1.52
N ARG A 665 15.59 -26.81 2.44
CA ARG A 665 15.45 -27.54 3.71
C ARG A 665 15.28 -29.04 3.51
N VAL A 666 14.59 -29.43 2.45
CA VAL A 666 14.36 -30.85 2.08
C VAL A 666 14.75 -31.09 0.63
N SER A 667 15.28 -32.27 0.33
CA SER A 667 15.71 -32.62 -1.01
C SER A 667 14.57 -33.06 -1.94
N ASN A 668 13.46 -33.57 -1.39
CA ASN A 668 12.30 -34.02 -2.16
C ASN A 668 11.12 -33.04 -1.98
N LEU A 669 10.90 -32.22 -3.01
CA LEU A 669 9.82 -31.26 -3.04
C LEU A 669 8.48 -31.83 -3.55
N ASN A 670 8.35 -33.14 -3.68
CA ASN A 670 7.10 -33.80 -4.07
C ASN A 670 6.30 -34.35 -2.88
N THR A 671 6.92 -34.39 -1.69
CA THR A 671 6.36 -35.00 -0.48
C THR A 671 6.57 -34.11 0.73
N LEU A 672 6.43 -32.81 0.55
CA LEU A 672 6.50 -31.86 1.67
C LEU A 672 5.38 -32.15 2.66
N THR A 673 5.71 -32.13 3.93
CA THR A 673 4.73 -32.22 5.00
C THR A 673 3.78 -31.00 4.95
N LEU A 674 2.49 -31.25 5.03
CA LEU A 674 1.49 -30.20 5.04
C LEU A 674 1.22 -29.75 6.48
N ASP A 675 1.24 -28.45 6.68
CA ASP A 675 0.78 -27.87 7.93
C ASP A 675 -0.75 -27.96 8.00
N LYS A 676 -1.26 -28.65 9.00
CA LYS A 676 -2.68 -28.94 9.18
C LYS A 676 -3.44 -27.84 9.93
N ARG A 677 -2.81 -26.73 10.25
CA ARG A 677 -3.45 -25.60 10.92
C ARG A 677 -4.62 -25.05 10.07
N THR A 678 -5.76 -24.83 10.71
CA THR A 678 -6.99 -24.33 10.11
C THR A 678 -7.47 -23.01 10.72
N PHE A 679 -6.64 -22.40 11.54
CA PHE A 679 -6.89 -21.12 12.25
C PHE A 679 -5.67 -20.21 12.12
N GLY A 680 -5.82 -18.93 12.44
CA GLY A 680 -4.79 -17.91 12.29
C GLY A 680 -3.55 -18.13 13.17
N CYS A 681 -2.49 -17.40 12.90
CA CYS A 681 -1.21 -17.58 13.57
C CYS A 681 -1.19 -17.09 15.01
N ASN A 682 -1.95 -16.04 15.29
CA ASN A 682 -2.07 -15.44 16.63
C ASN A 682 -3.39 -15.82 17.33
N GLU A 683 -4.15 -16.75 16.77
CA GLU A 683 -5.38 -17.25 17.36
C GLU A 683 -5.14 -18.56 18.12
N SER A 684 -5.91 -18.75 19.19
CA SER A 684 -6.02 -20.05 19.83
C SER A 684 -6.78 -21.03 18.94
N ASP A 685 -6.44 -22.31 19.03
CA ASP A 685 -7.13 -23.38 18.31
C ASP A 685 -8.65 -23.30 18.53
N PRO A 686 -9.47 -23.08 17.49
CA PRO A 686 -10.92 -22.98 17.60
C PRO A 686 -11.56 -24.22 18.23
N ALA A 687 -10.90 -25.39 18.13
CA ALA A 687 -11.36 -26.60 18.79
C ALA A 687 -11.24 -26.52 20.33
N LYS A 688 -10.48 -25.56 20.83
CA LYS A 688 -10.27 -25.28 22.26
C LYS A 688 -11.06 -24.09 22.76
N LEU A 689 -11.64 -23.26 21.85
CA LEU A 689 -12.49 -22.12 22.20
C LEU A 689 -13.95 -22.50 21.99
N SER A 690 -14.82 -22.14 22.94
CA SER A 690 -16.26 -22.16 22.64
C SER A 690 -16.54 -21.07 21.59
N ALA A 691 -17.42 -21.34 20.62
CA ALA A 691 -17.80 -20.33 19.62
C ALA A 691 -18.47 -19.08 20.24
N ALA A 692 -18.81 -19.15 21.54
CA ALA A 692 -19.33 -18.04 22.34
C ALA A 692 -18.25 -17.01 22.73
N ASP A 693 -16.97 -17.31 22.55
CA ASP A 693 -15.86 -16.48 23.02
C ASP A 693 -15.11 -15.78 21.87
N LYS A 694 -15.65 -15.79 20.65
CA LYS A 694 -15.02 -15.21 19.49
C LYS A 694 -15.77 -13.98 18.97
N VAL A 695 -15.07 -12.85 18.77
CA VAL A 695 -15.62 -11.68 18.06
C VAL A 695 -15.84 -12.03 16.59
N LEU A 696 -17.01 -11.70 16.05
CA LEU A 696 -17.29 -11.76 14.62
C LEU A 696 -17.03 -10.38 14.02
N GLU A 697 -15.92 -10.21 13.34
CA GLU A 697 -15.60 -8.97 12.61
C GLU A 697 -16.35 -8.97 11.29
N LEU A 698 -17.19 -7.96 11.07
CA LEU A 698 -18.06 -7.85 9.89
C LEU A 698 -17.58 -6.79 8.91
N PHE A 699 -17.07 -5.66 9.43
CA PHE A 699 -16.53 -4.55 8.65
C PHE A 699 -15.42 -3.84 9.45
N GLY A 700 -14.36 -3.41 8.76
CA GLY A 700 -13.22 -2.74 9.35
C GLY A 700 -11.91 -3.51 9.11
N PRO A 701 -10.78 -3.06 9.65
CA PRO A 701 -9.45 -3.61 9.36
C PRO A 701 -9.24 -5.10 9.66
N LYS A 702 -10.06 -5.65 10.54
CA LYS A 702 -10.00 -7.08 10.94
C LYS A 702 -11.06 -7.95 10.26
N ALA A 703 -11.93 -7.35 9.47
CA ALA A 703 -12.99 -8.09 8.80
C ALA A 703 -12.42 -8.94 7.64
N GLY A 704 -12.84 -10.21 7.58
CA GLY A 704 -12.55 -11.08 6.44
C GLY A 704 -13.51 -10.85 5.26
N GLU A 705 -13.27 -11.55 4.16
CA GLU A 705 -14.09 -11.46 2.93
C GLU A 705 -15.41 -12.25 2.99
N GLU A 706 -15.81 -12.73 4.15
CA GLU A 706 -17.07 -13.45 4.33
C GLU A 706 -18.30 -12.55 4.12
N HIS A 707 -18.12 -11.24 4.20
CA HIS A 707 -19.18 -10.26 4.09
C HIS A 707 -18.82 -9.19 3.05
N ARG A 708 -19.81 -8.77 2.27
CA ARG A 708 -19.68 -7.66 1.32
C ARG A 708 -20.51 -6.49 1.77
N LEU A 709 -19.95 -5.30 1.69
CA LEU A 709 -20.67 -4.07 1.93
C LEU A 709 -21.51 -3.77 0.68
N ARG A 710 -22.83 -3.65 0.86
CA ARG A 710 -23.78 -3.39 -0.21
C ARG A 710 -24.69 -2.24 0.17
N MET A 711 -25.19 -1.53 -0.80
CA MET A 711 -26.22 -0.53 -0.63
C MET A 711 -27.38 -0.78 -1.58
N GLY A 712 -28.57 -0.37 -1.18
CA GLY A 712 -29.79 -0.43 -1.98
C GLY A 712 -30.70 0.71 -1.59
N ASP A 713 -31.58 1.11 -2.51
CA ASP A 713 -32.56 2.15 -2.26
C ASP A 713 -33.90 1.85 -2.98
N ALA A 714 -34.89 2.72 -2.77
CA ALA A 714 -36.22 2.57 -3.35
C ALA A 714 -36.23 2.52 -4.89
N SER A 715 -35.19 3.02 -5.56
CA SER A 715 -35.05 2.89 -7.02
C SER A 715 -34.56 1.51 -7.44
N ASN A 716 -33.80 0.80 -6.57
CA ASN A 716 -33.29 -0.53 -6.84
C ASN A 716 -32.89 -1.26 -5.53
N TRP A 717 -33.80 -2.08 -5.01
CA TRP A 717 -33.54 -2.89 -3.82
C TRP A 717 -32.61 -4.10 -4.05
N THR A 718 -32.36 -4.49 -5.31
CA THR A 718 -31.30 -5.46 -5.60
C THR A 718 -29.93 -4.88 -5.21
N GLY A 719 -29.80 -3.53 -5.29
CA GLY A 719 -28.66 -2.79 -4.83
C GLY A 719 -27.36 -3.07 -5.58
N THR A 720 -26.30 -2.47 -5.08
CA THR A 720 -24.94 -2.64 -5.62
C THR A 720 -23.93 -2.87 -4.51
N GLU A 721 -22.82 -3.48 -4.85
CA GLU A 721 -21.66 -3.61 -3.94
C GLU A 721 -20.96 -2.24 -3.83
N VAL A 722 -20.56 -1.87 -2.61
CA VAL A 722 -19.83 -0.63 -2.37
C VAL A 722 -18.36 -0.89 -2.64
N SER A 723 -17.80 -0.11 -3.56
CA SER A 723 -16.36 -0.15 -3.84
C SER A 723 -15.51 0.20 -2.59
N GLY A 724 -14.36 -0.45 -2.45
CA GLY A 724 -13.40 -0.14 -1.38
C GLY A 724 -12.75 1.23 -1.52
N ASN A 725 -12.57 1.73 -2.74
CA ASN A 725 -11.66 2.83 -3.05
C ASN A 725 -12.32 4.01 -3.78
N SER A 726 -13.55 3.85 -4.24
CA SER A 726 -14.26 4.89 -5.00
C SER A 726 -15.62 5.21 -4.42
N VAL A 727 -16.18 6.32 -4.87
CA VAL A 727 -17.55 6.72 -4.52
C VAL A 727 -18.54 5.80 -5.23
N THR A 728 -19.47 5.22 -4.47
CA THR A 728 -20.61 4.47 -4.99
C THR A 728 -21.88 5.26 -4.70
N GLU A 729 -22.72 5.48 -5.72
CA GLU A 729 -23.91 6.33 -5.62
C GLU A 729 -25.13 5.68 -6.29
N MET A 730 -26.27 5.80 -5.64
CA MET A 730 -27.59 5.44 -6.15
C MET A 730 -28.52 6.66 -5.98
N THR A 731 -29.79 6.53 -6.30
CA THR A 731 -30.72 7.65 -6.29
C THR A 731 -30.86 8.32 -4.91
N PHE A 732 -30.92 7.53 -3.84
CA PHE A 732 -31.17 8.02 -2.49
C PHE A 732 -30.06 7.74 -1.48
N ILE A 733 -28.95 7.15 -1.93
CA ILE A 733 -27.81 6.86 -1.05
C ILE A 733 -26.48 7.04 -1.80
N LYS A 734 -25.53 7.61 -1.10
CA LYS A 734 -24.15 7.76 -1.56
C LYS A 734 -23.18 7.27 -0.49
N VAL A 735 -22.21 6.48 -0.88
CA VAL A 735 -21.17 5.97 0.00
C VAL A 735 -19.81 6.34 -0.57
N GLN A 736 -18.96 6.90 0.27
CA GLN A 736 -17.59 7.26 -0.12
C GLN A 736 -16.58 6.81 0.94
N PRO A 737 -15.37 6.40 0.53
CA PRO A 737 -14.30 6.09 1.47
C PRO A 737 -13.85 7.35 2.21
N ILE A 738 -13.57 7.19 3.50
CA ILE A 738 -13.01 8.23 4.37
C ILE A 738 -12.01 7.60 5.34
N ASP A 739 -11.20 8.45 5.95
CA ASP A 739 -10.22 8.04 6.95
C ASP A 739 -10.82 8.04 8.36
N TYR A 740 -10.52 7.00 9.15
CA TYR A 740 -10.83 6.90 10.58
C TYR A 740 -9.55 6.81 11.41
N LEU A 741 -8.91 5.66 11.46
CA LEU A 741 -7.60 5.44 12.06
C LEU A 741 -6.51 5.32 10.98
N ARG A 742 -6.89 4.97 9.77
CA ARG A 742 -6.03 4.76 8.60
C ARG A 742 -6.70 5.32 7.36
N GLN A 743 -5.92 5.44 6.29
CA GLN A 743 -6.44 5.89 5.01
C GLN A 743 -7.55 4.98 4.49
N GLN A 744 -8.73 5.54 4.21
CA GLN A 744 -9.90 4.87 3.62
C GLN A 744 -10.43 3.64 4.39
N ASP A 745 -10.19 3.55 5.69
CA ASP A 745 -10.63 2.46 6.56
C ASP A 745 -12.08 2.61 7.09
N ALA A 746 -12.76 3.67 6.68
CA ALA A 746 -14.15 3.96 7.03
C ALA A 746 -14.96 4.39 5.82
N ARG A 747 -16.28 4.49 5.98
CA ARG A 747 -17.22 4.92 4.94
C ARG A 747 -18.11 6.05 5.44
N ALA A 748 -18.19 7.14 4.67
CA ALA A 748 -19.24 8.14 4.84
C ALA A 748 -20.46 7.72 4.05
N VAL A 749 -21.53 7.43 4.76
CA VAL A 749 -22.83 7.06 4.21
C VAL A 749 -23.75 8.27 4.26
N THR A 750 -24.14 8.77 3.10
CA THR A 750 -25.07 9.90 2.96
C THR A 750 -26.39 9.38 2.43
N PHE A 751 -27.42 9.45 3.24
CA PHE A 751 -28.81 9.21 2.84
C PHE A 751 -29.40 10.55 2.36
N LEU A 752 -29.81 10.58 1.10
CA LEU A 752 -30.20 11.81 0.42
C LEU A 752 -31.67 12.19 0.70
N GLY A 753 -32.51 11.16 0.99
CA GLY A 753 -33.96 11.40 1.18
C GLY A 753 -34.63 11.90 -0.11
N ALA A 754 -35.94 12.15 -0.05
CA ALA A 754 -36.70 12.70 -1.18
C ALA A 754 -36.84 14.21 -1.03
N ASP A 755 -36.69 14.94 -2.15
CA ASP A 755 -36.93 16.38 -2.22
C ASP A 755 -38.43 16.78 -2.17
N LYS A 756 -39.34 15.82 -2.41
CA LYS A 756 -40.77 16.04 -2.44
C LYS A 756 -41.49 15.02 -1.56
N PRO A 757 -42.55 15.47 -0.82
CA PRO A 757 -43.36 14.53 -0.04
C PRO A 757 -44.06 13.49 -0.93
N GLY A 758 -44.17 12.26 -0.42
CA GLY A 758 -44.85 11.14 -1.09
C GLY A 758 -43.97 10.31 -2.02
N ILE A 759 -42.68 10.63 -2.17
CA ILE A 759 -41.72 9.78 -2.88
C ILE A 759 -41.11 8.82 -1.86
N ASP A 760 -41.17 7.52 -2.17
CA ASP A 760 -40.40 6.55 -1.41
C ASP A 760 -38.91 6.78 -1.65
N SER A 761 -38.17 7.14 -0.60
CA SER A 761 -36.72 7.39 -0.59
C SER A 761 -35.99 6.47 0.35
N GLY A 762 -36.59 5.34 0.69
CA GLY A 762 -35.97 4.35 1.54
C GLY A 762 -34.62 3.92 0.99
N ALA A 763 -33.60 3.90 1.83
CA ALA A 763 -32.25 3.48 1.47
C ALA A 763 -31.56 2.75 2.61
N THR A 764 -30.66 1.82 2.25
CA THR A 764 -29.96 0.96 3.22
C THR A 764 -28.49 0.81 2.86
N ILE A 765 -27.67 0.70 3.89
CA ILE A 765 -26.31 0.17 3.82
C ILE A 765 -26.27 -1.13 4.64
N GLN A 766 -25.70 -2.19 4.11
CA GLN A 766 -25.77 -3.52 4.72
C GLN A 766 -24.51 -4.34 4.46
N LEU A 767 -24.21 -5.24 5.37
CA LEU A 767 -23.21 -6.28 5.20
C LEU A 767 -23.90 -7.59 4.86
N GLN A 768 -23.59 -8.16 3.73
CA GLN A 768 -24.21 -9.38 3.23
C GLN A 768 -23.19 -10.52 3.17
N THR A 769 -23.51 -11.69 3.73
CA THR A 769 -22.61 -12.84 3.64
C THR A 769 -22.48 -13.34 2.19
N THR A 770 -21.29 -13.80 1.84
CA THR A 770 -21.03 -14.48 0.56
C THR A 770 -21.64 -15.89 0.49
N GLN A 771 -22.08 -16.46 1.60
CA GLN A 771 -22.74 -17.75 1.67
C GLN A 771 -24.19 -17.66 1.20
N VAL A 772 -24.54 -18.34 0.12
CA VAL A 772 -25.87 -18.27 -0.54
C VAL A 772 -27.03 -18.63 0.41
N LYS A 773 -26.81 -19.54 1.34
CA LYS A 773 -27.84 -20.00 2.30
C LYS A 773 -27.86 -19.24 3.63
N GLY A 774 -27.03 -18.22 3.77
CA GLY A 774 -26.77 -17.58 5.06
C GLY A 774 -25.89 -18.44 5.97
N ALA A 775 -25.47 -17.85 7.10
CA ALA A 775 -24.58 -18.50 8.07
C ALA A 775 -25.31 -18.79 9.40
N ASP A 776 -25.00 -19.93 10.01
CA ASP A 776 -25.49 -20.26 11.36
C ASP A 776 -24.75 -19.41 12.40
N ARG A 777 -25.50 -18.53 13.06
CA ARG A 777 -24.98 -17.57 14.06
C ARG A 777 -25.63 -17.76 15.46
N ARG A 778 -26.31 -18.89 15.68
CA ARG A 778 -26.99 -19.19 16.97
C ARG A 778 -26.05 -19.19 18.16
N THR A 779 -24.77 -19.49 17.96
CA THR A 779 -23.76 -19.47 19.01
C THR A 779 -23.53 -18.07 19.58
N TYR A 780 -23.62 -17.02 18.76
CA TYR A 780 -23.50 -15.64 19.20
C TYR A 780 -24.70 -15.18 20.03
N LEU A 781 -25.89 -15.66 19.73
CA LEU A 781 -27.08 -15.40 20.54
C LEU A 781 -26.97 -16.07 21.92
N LYS A 782 -26.51 -17.33 21.95
CA LYS A 782 -26.25 -18.05 23.20
C LYS A 782 -25.15 -17.40 24.05
N GLY A 783 -24.16 -16.77 23.43
CA GLY A 783 -23.08 -16.04 24.08
C GLY A 783 -23.47 -14.62 24.51
N GLU A 784 -24.76 -14.27 24.49
CA GLU A 784 -25.28 -12.93 24.85
C GLU A 784 -24.51 -11.80 24.13
N SER A 785 -24.14 -12.02 22.87
CA SER A 785 -23.33 -11.08 22.09
C SER A 785 -24.08 -9.78 21.80
N GLU A 786 -23.31 -8.70 21.62
CA GLU A 786 -23.80 -7.40 21.21
C GLU A 786 -23.31 -7.06 19.79
N LEU A 787 -24.21 -6.49 18.95
CA LEU A 787 -23.84 -5.84 17.70
C LEU A 787 -23.23 -4.48 18.03
N GLN A 788 -21.96 -4.31 17.73
CA GLN A 788 -21.24 -3.05 17.90
C GLN A 788 -20.98 -2.39 16.56
N VAL A 789 -21.25 -1.08 16.49
CA VAL A 789 -21.00 -0.24 15.30
C VAL A 789 -20.25 1.01 15.75
N THR A 790 -19.03 1.18 15.29
CA THR A 790 -18.30 2.44 15.48
C THR A 790 -18.71 3.41 14.39
N LEU A 791 -19.34 4.50 14.79
CA LEU A 791 -19.90 5.48 13.87
C LEU A 791 -19.68 6.93 14.35
N ARG A 792 -19.86 7.87 13.44
CA ARG A 792 -19.82 9.30 13.70
C ARG A 792 -21.01 9.98 13.00
N VAL A 793 -21.80 10.71 13.76
CA VAL A 793 -22.97 11.42 13.23
C VAL A 793 -22.52 12.79 12.69
N GLN A 794 -22.48 12.94 11.37
CA GLN A 794 -22.18 14.21 10.69
C GLN A 794 -23.45 15.06 10.52
N GLN A 795 -24.57 14.39 10.16
CA GLN A 795 -25.90 14.98 10.09
C GLN A 795 -26.88 13.99 10.71
N ALA A 796 -27.55 14.42 11.77
CA ALA A 796 -28.52 13.60 12.46
C ALA A 796 -29.69 13.22 11.53
N PRO A 797 -30.28 12.00 11.68
CA PRO A 797 -31.40 11.58 10.87
C PRO A 797 -32.58 12.54 10.96
N ALA A 798 -33.08 13.01 9.79
CA ALA A 798 -34.27 13.87 9.72
C ALA A 798 -35.56 13.07 9.97
N GLY A 799 -35.56 11.76 9.70
CA GLY A 799 -36.66 10.82 9.90
C GLY A 799 -36.27 9.67 10.81
N ASP A 800 -36.94 8.56 10.61
CA ASP A 800 -36.62 7.27 11.26
C ASP A 800 -35.31 6.74 10.72
N MET A 801 -34.54 6.07 11.56
CA MET A 801 -33.37 5.30 11.15
C MET A 801 -33.31 4.00 11.93
N THR A 802 -33.18 2.88 11.23
CA THR A 802 -33.26 1.55 11.81
C THR A 802 -31.92 0.81 11.70
N LEU A 803 -31.59 0.08 12.75
CA LEU A 803 -30.45 -0.84 12.81
C LEU A 803 -30.97 -2.26 13.02
N GLY A 804 -30.50 -3.22 12.24
CA GLY A 804 -31.01 -4.59 12.33
C GLY A 804 -30.20 -5.64 11.62
N LEU A 805 -30.83 -6.81 11.46
CA LEU A 805 -30.31 -8.03 10.83
C LEU A 805 -31.35 -8.62 9.89
N GLN A 806 -30.90 -9.47 8.92
CA GLN A 806 -31.81 -10.24 8.06
C GLN A 806 -31.33 -11.68 7.88
N CYS A 807 -32.29 -12.57 7.64
CA CYS A 807 -32.10 -13.98 7.32
C CYS A 807 -32.75 -14.36 5.96
N GLY A 808 -32.84 -13.36 5.04
CA GLY A 808 -33.52 -13.45 3.75
C GLY A 808 -34.93 -12.90 3.83
N TRP A 809 -35.22 -11.86 3.00
CA TRP A 809 -36.52 -11.20 2.96
C TRP A 809 -37.69 -12.20 2.85
N PRO A 810 -38.75 -12.10 3.69
CA PRO A 810 -39.03 -11.06 4.68
C PRO A 810 -38.51 -11.36 6.11
N CYS A 811 -37.66 -12.36 6.29
CA CYS A 811 -37.07 -12.72 7.58
C CYS A 811 -36.05 -11.66 8.02
N GLY A 812 -36.35 -10.95 9.11
CA GLY A 812 -35.45 -9.93 9.65
C GLY A 812 -36.07 -9.15 10.78
N LYS A 813 -35.22 -8.45 11.55
CA LYS A 813 -35.61 -7.58 12.66
C LYS A 813 -34.75 -6.32 12.66
N SER A 814 -35.39 -5.18 12.78
CA SER A 814 -34.72 -3.89 12.97
C SER A 814 -35.32 -3.12 14.13
N ILE A 815 -34.52 -2.26 14.72
CA ILE A 815 -34.88 -1.39 15.84
C ILE A 815 -34.66 0.05 15.42
N GLU A 816 -35.58 0.93 15.78
CA GLU A 816 -35.49 2.37 15.55
C GLU A 816 -34.41 2.97 16.45
N ILE A 817 -33.41 3.62 15.87
CA ILE A 817 -32.26 4.21 16.62
C ILE A 817 -32.08 5.72 16.40
N ALA A 818 -32.89 6.37 15.53
CA ALA A 818 -32.73 7.80 15.28
C ALA A 818 -32.80 8.67 16.53
N PRO A 819 -33.68 8.37 17.54
CA PRO A 819 -33.70 9.15 18.78
C PRO A 819 -32.38 9.07 19.55
N ALA A 820 -31.67 7.92 19.53
CA ALA A 820 -30.36 7.77 20.14
C ALA A 820 -29.29 8.53 19.36
N LEU A 821 -29.27 8.41 18.02
CA LEU A 821 -28.30 9.10 17.16
C LEU A 821 -28.37 10.63 17.31
N ARG A 822 -29.58 11.20 17.51
CA ARG A 822 -29.76 12.64 17.73
C ARG A 822 -29.20 13.14 19.07
N GLN A 823 -28.94 12.23 20.02
CA GLN A 823 -28.38 12.53 21.34
C GLN A 823 -26.87 12.33 21.40
N LEU A 824 -26.27 11.68 20.40
CA LEU A 824 -24.83 11.50 20.35
C LEU A 824 -24.11 12.83 20.14
N PRO A 825 -22.89 12.98 20.70
CA PRO A 825 -22.08 14.15 20.45
C PRO A 825 -21.79 14.27 18.95
N PRO A 826 -22.14 15.41 18.32
CA PRO A 826 -21.95 15.60 16.89
C PRO A 826 -20.46 15.52 16.52
N GLN A 827 -20.17 14.92 15.36
CA GLN A 827 -18.84 14.83 14.78
C GLN A 827 -17.79 14.04 15.62
N LYS A 828 -18.21 13.32 16.66
CA LYS A 828 -17.35 12.42 17.43
C LYS A 828 -17.60 10.97 17.05
N TRP A 829 -16.55 10.18 16.97
CA TRP A 829 -16.64 8.73 16.84
C TRP A 829 -17.12 8.11 18.13
N VAL A 830 -18.14 7.27 18.04
CA VAL A 830 -18.77 6.57 19.16
C VAL A 830 -19.06 5.14 18.76
N THR A 831 -18.83 4.18 19.64
CA THR A 831 -19.24 2.80 19.42
C THR A 831 -20.62 2.58 20.03
N LEU A 832 -21.63 2.39 19.19
CA LEU A 832 -22.97 1.95 19.60
C LEU A 832 -22.94 0.44 19.81
N SER A 833 -23.61 -0.06 20.85
CA SER A 833 -23.73 -1.47 21.15
C SER A 833 -25.19 -1.85 21.42
N LEU A 834 -25.69 -2.83 20.65
CA LEU A 834 -27.05 -3.34 20.71
C LEU A 834 -27.03 -4.85 21.02
N PRO A 835 -27.65 -5.33 22.15
CA PRO A 835 -27.71 -6.75 22.42
C PRO A 835 -28.45 -7.53 21.33
N LEU A 836 -27.85 -8.61 20.81
CA LEU A 836 -28.46 -9.42 19.73
C LEU A 836 -29.80 -10.02 20.10
N ARG A 837 -30.04 -10.28 21.40
CA ARG A 837 -31.36 -10.74 21.90
C ARG A 837 -32.50 -9.76 21.58
N CYS A 838 -32.19 -8.46 21.43
CA CYS A 838 -33.18 -7.46 21.04
C CYS A 838 -33.65 -7.63 19.57
N LEU A 839 -32.90 -8.38 18.80
CA LEU A 839 -33.17 -8.68 17.39
C LEU A 839 -33.62 -10.13 17.17
N GLU A 840 -33.88 -10.90 18.23
CA GLU A 840 -34.21 -12.34 18.15
C GLU A 840 -35.61 -12.59 17.57
N GLU A 841 -36.58 -11.77 17.97
CA GLU A 841 -37.96 -11.93 17.52
C GLU A 841 -38.08 -11.70 15.99
N GLY A 842 -38.51 -12.71 15.26
CA GLY A 842 -38.66 -12.64 13.79
C GLY A 842 -37.40 -12.97 13.01
N MET A 843 -36.31 -13.36 13.68
CA MET A 843 -35.04 -13.75 13.07
C MET A 843 -34.77 -15.26 13.19
N ASP A 844 -34.32 -15.87 12.09
CA ASP A 844 -33.73 -17.22 12.10
C ASP A 844 -32.20 -17.12 12.15
N PHE A 845 -31.64 -17.18 13.37
CA PHE A 845 -30.18 -17.12 13.57
C PHE A 845 -29.41 -18.32 12.99
N ALA A 846 -30.12 -19.35 12.50
CA ALA A 846 -29.48 -20.45 11.75
C ALA A 846 -29.16 -20.08 10.29
N LYS A 847 -29.68 -18.96 9.80
CA LYS A 847 -29.59 -18.56 8.38
C LYS A 847 -29.33 -17.06 8.18
N VAL A 848 -28.54 -16.44 9.03
CA VAL A 848 -28.24 -15.01 8.94
C VAL A 848 -27.48 -14.73 7.64
N ASN A 849 -28.09 -14.01 6.71
CA ASN A 849 -27.45 -13.58 5.47
C ASN A 849 -27.03 -12.11 5.48
N THR A 850 -27.64 -11.29 6.33
CA THR A 850 -27.33 -9.87 6.50
C THR A 850 -27.11 -9.57 7.98
N PRO A 851 -25.89 -9.79 8.49
CA PRO A 851 -25.57 -9.61 9.91
C PRO A 851 -25.49 -8.14 10.36
N PHE A 852 -25.75 -7.20 9.46
CA PHE A 852 -25.84 -5.78 9.74
C PHE A 852 -26.61 -5.09 8.60
N ILE A 853 -27.58 -4.27 8.97
CA ILE A 853 -28.27 -3.35 8.07
C ILE A 853 -28.61 -2.07 8.81
N LEU A 854 -28.33 -0.93 8.19
CA LEU A 854 -28.69 0.41 8.64
C LEU A 854 -29.48 1.07 7.52
N GLY A 855 -30.66 1.60 7.83
CA GLY A 855 -31.55 2.16 6.80
C GLY A 855 -32.43 3.30 7.30
N THR A 856 -32.82 4.18 6.38
CA THR A 856 -33.72 5.30 6.62
C THR A 856 -34.42 5.73 5.32
N SER A 857 -35.57 6.39 5.45
CA SER A 857 -36.20 7.13 4.35
C SER A 857 -35.91 8.62 4.39
N GLY A 858 -35.27 9.09 5.46
CA GLY A 858 -34.94 10.50 5.68
C GLY A 858 -33.51 10.86 5.27
N GLN A 859 -33.21 12.14 5.31
CA GLN A 859 -31.83 12.61 5.12
C GLN A 859 -31.00 12.34 6.38
N ALA A 860 -29.78 11.84 6.19
CA ALA A 860 -28.79 11.64 7.25
C ALA A 860 -27.38 11.53 6.65
N ARG A 861 -26.34 11.83 7.44
CA ARG A 861 -24.95 11.49 7.10
C ARG A 861 -24.29 10.83 8.29
N ILE A 862 -23.95 9.59 8.11
CA ILE A 862 -23.33 8.74 9.13
C ILE A 862 -22.00 8.20 8.58
N ASP A 863 -20.92 8.49 9.26
CA ASP A 863 -19.65 7.84 8.98
C ASP A 863 -19.57 6.53 9.78
N MET A 864 -19.11 5.45 9.17
CA MET A 864 -19.04 4.10 9.75
C MET A 864 -17.63 3.52 9.59
N ALA A 865 -17.01 3.09 10.70
CA ALA A 865 -15.64 2.60 10.72
C ALA A 865 -15.53 1.09 10.99
N THR A 866 -16.26 0.56 11.99
CA THR A 866 -16.23 -0.88 12.28
C THR A 866 -17.63 -1.40 12.58
N VAL A 867 -17.87 -2.64 12.19
CA VAL A 867 -19.08 -3.39 12.56
C VAL A 867 -18.67 -4.78 13.02
N ARG A 868 -19.10 -5.18 14.21
CA ARG A 868 -18.72 -6.48 14.78
C ARG A 868 -19.78 -7.01 15.76
N TRP A 869 -19.77 -8.32 15.95
CA TRP A 869 -20.52 -8.96 17.03
C TRP A 869 -19.55 -9.39 18.14
N VAL A 870 -19.79 -8.90 19.36
CA VAL A 870 -18.88 -9.09 20.49
C VAL A 870 -19.58 -9.91 21.56
N PRO A 871 -19.09 -11.10 21.92
CA PRO A 871 -19.62 -11.91 23.01
C PRO A 871 -19.57 -11.16 24.36
N ALA A 872 -20.52 -11.46 25.24
CA ALA A 872 -20.59 -10.81 26.55
C ALA A 872 -19.31 -11.00 27.39
N SER A 873 -18.61 -12.13 27.21
CA SER A 873 -17.34 -12.45 27.87
C SER A 873 -16.18 -11.51 27.45
N LEU A 874 -16.31 -10.85 26.32
CA LEU A 874 -15.29 -9.97 25.74
C LEU A 874 -15.69 -8.49 25.75
N LEU A 875 -16.86 -8.17 26.31
CA LEU A 875 -17.31 -6.79 26.48
C LEU A 875 -16.46 -6.11 27.57
N GLY A 876 -15.42 -5.39 27.15
CA GLY A 876 -14.56 -4.67 28.09
C GLY A 876 -15.27 -3.48 28.76
N ALA A 877 -14.71 -3.04 29.89
CA ALA A 877 -15.15 -1.84 30.61
C ALA A 877 -14.66 -0.52 29.96
N SER A 878 -14.40 -0.48 28.64
CA SER A 878 -13.92 0.72 27.96
C SER A 878 -15.01 1.80 27.91
N GLY A 879 -14.71 2.97 28.43
CA GLY A 879 -15.64 4.07 28.71
C GLY A 879 -16.23 4.81 27.50
N GLU A 880 -16.09 4.28 26.28
CA GLU A 880 -16.59 4.93 25.05
C GLU A 880 -17.69 4.13 24.33
N VAL A 881 -18.16 3.04 24.92
CA VAL A 881 -19.24 2.24 24.32
C VAL A 881 -20.59 2.73 24.85
N VAL A 882 -21.43 3.21 23.95
CA VAL A 882 -22.78 3.64 24.25
C VAL A 882 -23.75 2.50 23.95
N ARG A 883 -24.42 2.00 25.01
CA ARG A 883 -25.35 0.87 24.86
C ARG A 883 -26.77 1.34 24.56
N LEU A 884 -27.46 0.57 23.74
CA LEU A 884 -28.86 0.73 23.41
C LEU A 884 -29.70 -0.32 24.15
N ASP A 885 -30.90 0.07 24.58
CA ASP A 885 -31.95 -0.87 25.02
C ASP A 885 -32.68 -1.48 23.79
N CYS A 886 -33.56 -2.45 24.02
CA CYS A 886 -34.32 -3.09 22.94
C CYS A 886 -35.36 -2.18 22.27
N GLN A 887 -35.54 -0.96 22.72
CA GLN A 887 -36.32 0.08 22.07
C GLN A 887 -35.42 1.09 21.34
N GLY A 888 -34.12 0.81 21.23
CA GLY A 888 -33.15 1.67 20.53
C GLY A 888 -32.82 2.97 21.25
N ARG A 889 -33.12 3.08 22.55
CA ARG A 889 -32.80 4.25 23.37
C ARG A 889 -31.46 4.05 24.08
N LEU A 890 -30.80 5.17 24.39
CA LEU A 890 -29.57 5.10 25.18
C LEU A 890 -29.86 4.49 26.55
N SER A 891 -29.22 3.37 26.86
CA SER A 891 -29.27 2.78 28.20
C SER A 891 -28.28 3.52 29.10
N ARG A 892 -28.75 3.98 30.23
CA ARG A 892 -27.98 4.69 31.30
C ARG A 892 -26.98 3.75 31.98
#